data_d61c7a126ecb6406c1fb0b0dcd36ebc4
#
_entry.id   d61c7a126ecb6406c1fb0b0dcd36ebc4
#
_cell.length_a   1.000
_cell.length_b   1.000
_cell.length_c   1.000
_cell.angle_alpha   90.00
_cell.angle_beta   90.00
_cell.angle_gamma   90.00
#
_symmetry.space_group_name_H-M   'P 1'
#
loop_
_entity.id
_entity.type
_entity.pdbx_description
1 polymer ?
#
loop_
_entity_poly.entity_id
_entity_poly.type
_entity_poly.pdbx_seq_one_letter_code
_entity_poly.pdbx_strand_id
1 'polypeptide(L)'
;MKQLKNQTDILTLNERGCITSFCCTHAPGLDFIQPGSFPSLSFQYRLRDRLMEIESVHDIPAVRELEQGIEYTYTDIEGTGVTIVCRIQVRPDSFAFTFSLKETNGLCITGIAYPFLISRYQLEGTPGSEALLYPLNAGLLKKAPQPRELEPDSFHAWRFTPENGDTFHYPGQVFAQFLAYYNDRAGMLAMCDDTEGALKLIKPVHRSGLRLGFFHAGDWRQPRELGYSFLLRSFRGDWYDAADIYRRWSSCQPWSVPLEKRPEIPGWLLDSPVHVILRIQGRIDEGPVEPNECFQPYEKAIPLLEQTAEALDSPIAPIIMAWEKKGPWVYPDCFPPAGGDESLRRFTQMAREHGWHVGSYCNGTRWVTEQYWSGYDGHDYFLEQKGGETLCRTVENTYWQERWDTSWRHSYAACLEVERTRKTAEDFCLRLAGDGLDYIQFLDQNVGCTAFPCYAEDHGHPPMPGQWMTKACERLGDTFRSVCRESGRPMAFALEQPCCEYFLRDIHICDVRVGPPGHPYYKGGFIPLAQFLHHEYILFQGAFGCGQEPYHLPIRTAANFVWGNIPGGVLTGDGDFVNRDHPQPWGVWEPKLGNNSNTFAIMKSAAAVRRGAGRPYLVYGRMQKPAHLEEIRTMSWQYGDFANEAPAVFDCLWEAPDGRLGLALANWTEENQTVYVNDARLGTPRTIQIPALSCLLEEAE
;
A
#
# COMPACT_ATOMS: atom_id res chain seq x y z
N MET A 1 24.29 21.85 -25.63
CA MET A 1 23.77 20.52 -25.27
C MET A 1 24.91 19.63 -24.81
N LYS A 2 24.74 18.92 -23.70
CA LYS A 2 25.69 17.94 -23.17
C LYS A 2 25.07 16.53 -23.26
N GLN A 3 25.87 15.54 -23.59
CA GLN A 3 25.45 14.16 -23.70
C GLN A 3 26.27 13.30 -22.76
N LEU A 4 25.59 12.57 -21.87
CA LEU A 4 26.17 11.57 -20.97
C LEU A 4 25.78 10.19 -21.49
N LYS A 5 26.69 9.22 -21.43
CA LYS A 5 26.48 7.85 -21.91
C LYS A 5 26.99 6.85 -20.88
N ASN A 6 26.23 5.79 -20.67
CA ASN A 6 26.68 4.58 -20.00
C ASN A 6 26.59 3.37 -20.94
N GLN A 7 26.57 2.14 -20.41
CA GLN A 7 26.55 0.93 -21.25
C GLN A 7 25.24 0.76 -22.04
N THR A 8 24.14 1.24 -21.53
CA THR A 8 22.79 1.01 -22.06
C THR A 8 22.04 2.27 -22.45
N ASP A 9 22.40 3.41 -21.91
CA ASP A 9 21.57 4.61 -21.95
C ASP A 9 22.32 5.85 -22.39
N ILE A 10 21.58 6.78 -22.98
CA ILE A 10 22.06 8.08 -23.41
C ILE A 10 21.14 9.15 -22.81
N LEU A 11 21.71 10.04 -22.00
CA LEU A 11 21.03 11.18 -21.41
C LEU A 11 21.53 12.48 -22.04
N THR A 12 20.62 13.30 -22.56
CA THR A 12 20.95 14.60 -23.15
C THR A 12 20.41 15.73 -22.32
N LEU A 13 21.25 16.73 -22.09
CA LEU A 13 20.94 17.90 -21.26
C LEU A 13 21.17 19.17 -22.09
N ASN A 14 20.31 20.17 -21.92
CA ASN A 14 20.53 21.50 -22.52
C ASN A 14 21.51 22.33 -21.68
N GLU A 15 21.72 23.59 -22.07
CA GLU A 15 22.61 24.53 -21.40
C GLU A 15 22.15 24.91 -19.97
N ARG A 16 20.86 24.77 -19.69
CA ARG A 16 20.27 25.00 -18.36
C ARG A 16 20.32 23.77 -17.45
N GLY A 17 20.86 22.64 -17.93
CA GLY A 17 20.88 21.37 -17.17
C GLY A 17 19.55 20.60 -17.19
N CYS A 18 18.56 21.03 -18.02
CA CYS A 18 17.30 20.32 -18.15
C CYS A 18 17.47 19.05 -19.00
N ILE A 19 16.82 17.97 -18.63
CA ILE A 19 16.78 16.74 -19.40
C ILE A 19 15.94 16.97 -20.65
N THR A 20 16.51 16.78 -21.83
CA THR A 20 15.86 16.96 -23.13
C THR A 20 15.67 15.69 -23.91
N SER A 21 16.41 14.62 -23.55
CA SER A 21 16.28 13.30 -24.17
C SER A 21 16.81 12.24 -23.20
N PHE A 22 16.12 11.11 -23.16
CA PHE A 22 16.59 9.87 -22.54
C PHE A 22 16.26 8.70 -23.46
N CYS A 23 17.30 8.10 -24.03
CA CYS A 23 17.21 7.01 -24.99
C CYS A 23 17.99 5.80 -24.50
N CYS A 24 17.61 4.61 -24.98
CA CYS A 24 18.35 3.39 -24.68
C CYS A 24 18.86 2.73 -25.97
N THR A 25 19.99 2.03 -25.86
CA THR A 25 20.65 1.37 -27.00
C THR A 25 19.87 0.18 -27.55
N HIS A 26 19.05 -0.44 -26.72
CA HIS A 26 18.28 -1.64 -27.08
C HIS A 26 16.92 -1.33 -27.74
N ALA A 27 16.48 -0.07 -27.78
CA ALA A 27 15.30 0.39 -28.52
C ALA A 27 15.65 1.67 -29.32
N PRO A 28 16.41 1.55 -30.41
CA PRO A 28 16.85 2.71 -31.18
C PRO A 28 15.67 3.55 -31.68
N GLY A 29 15.78 4.86 -31.55
CA GLY A 29 14.76 5.83 -31.96
C GLY A 29 13.70 6.12 -30.88
N LEU A 30 13.61 5.32 -29.82
CA LEU A 30 12.70 5.60 -28.70
C LEU A 30 13.31 6.66 -27.78
N ASP A 31 12.63 7.78 -27.63
CA ASP A 31 12.93 8.82 -26.66
C ASP A 31 11.78 8.97 -25.66
N PHE A 32 12.08 8.77 -24.38
CA PHE A 32 11.09 8.86 -23.31
C PHE A 32 10.68 10.29 -22.97
N ILE A 33 11.52 11.29 -23.25
CA ILE A 33 11.34 12.64 -22.74
C ILE A 33 10.35 13.43 -23.58
N GLN A 34 9.44 14.12 -22.92
CA GLN A 34 8.50 15.05 -23.54
C GLN A 34 9.25 16.25 -24.10
N PRO A 35 9.11 16.56 -25.39
CA PRO A 35 9.67 17.79 -25.96
C PRO A 35 9.04 19.03 -25.30
N GLY A 36 9.89 19.98 -24.94
CA GLY A 36 9.42 21.22 -24.32
C GLY A 36 10.52 21.94 -23.52
N SER A 37 10.17 23.09 -22.99
CA SER A 37 11.03 23.82 -22.05
C SER A 37 10.49 23.58 -20.64
N PHE A 38 11.18 22.71 -19.89
CA PHE A 38 10.85 22.41 -18.49
C PHE A 38 11.96 22.99 -17.60
N PRO A 39 11.68 23.23 -16.30
CA PRO A 39 12.73 23.59 -15.35
C PRO A 39 13.71 22.42 -15.16
N SER A 40 14.92 22.69 -14.71
CA SER A 40 15.87 21.65 -14.31
C SER A 40 15.57 21.13 -12.92
N LEU A 41 15.11 22.02 -12.04
CA LEU A 41 14.71 21.75 -10.66
C LEU A 41 13.60 22.71 -10.24
N SER A 42 12.90 22.35 -9.16
CA SER A 42 12.06 23.30 -8.41
C SER A 42 12.30 23.14 -6.91
N PHE A 43 11.98 24.14 -6.13
CA PHE A 43 11.95 24.04 -4.68
C PHE A 43 10.72 24.74 -4.10
N GLN A 44 10.29 24.26 -2.94
CA GLN A 44 9.17 24.82 -2.21
C GLN A 44 9.67 25.42 -0.90
N TYR A 45 9.12 26.56 -0.52
CA TYR A 45 9.39 27.19 0.77
C TYR A 45 8.10 27.68 1.43
N ARG A 46 8.12 27.69 2.76
CA ARG A 46 7.02 28.23 3.58
C ARG A 46 7.19 29.75 3.73
N LEU A 47 6.15 30.47 3.38
CA LEU A 47 6.04 31.90 3.63
C LEU A 47 4.82 32.15 4.50
N ARG A 48 5.03 32.28 5.81
CA ARG A 48 3.97 32.38 6.84
C ARG A 48 3.05 31.14 6.80
N ASP A 49 1.81 31.32 6.35
CA ASP A 49 0.72 30.34 6.26
C ASP A 49 0.57 29.73 4.84
N ARG A 50 1.55 29.90 3.97
CA ARG A 50 1.50 29.44 2.57
C ARG A 50 2.77 28.73 2.17
N LEU A 51 2.59 27.83 1.20
CA LEU A 51 3.69 27.18 0.49
C LEU A 51 3.83 27.83 -0.88
N MET A 52 5.05 28.26 -1.19
CA MET A 52 5.42 28.88 -2.46
C MET A 52 6.36 27.95 -3.21
N GLU A 53 6.13 27.75 -4.51
CA GLU A 53 7.01 26.95 -5.37
C GLU A 53 7.75 27.85 -6.37
N ILE A 54 9.03 27.61 -6.52
CA ILE A 54 9.92 28.29 -7.48
C ILE A 54 10.48 27.22 -8.42
N GLU A 55 10.33 27.47 -9.70
CA GLU A 55 10.88 26.64 -10.78
C GLU A 55 12.04 27.37 -11.44
N SER A 56 13.18 26.70 -11.65
CA SER A 56 14.37 27.28 -12.32
C SER A 56 14.18 27.33 -13.85
N VAL A 57 13.26 28.17 -14.31
CA VAL A 57 12.89 28.24 -15.73
C VAL A 57 13.88 29.05 -16.55
N HIS A 58 14.44 30.15 -15.98
CA HIS A 58 15.32 31.09 -16.67
C HIS A 58 16.80 30.96 -16.28
N ASP A 59 17.11 30.24 -15.23
CA ASP A 59 18.46 30.15 -14.68
C ASP A 59 19.42 29.41 -15.62
N ILE A 60 20.62 30.02 -15.81
CA ILE A 60 21.72 29.36 -16.51
C ILE A 60 22.79 29.04 -15.47
N PRO A 61 23.01 27.75 -15.15
CA PRO A 61 23.97 27.35 -14.11
C PRO A 61 25.41 27.46 -14.60
N ALA A 62 26.33 27.63 -13.65
CA ALA A 62 27.71 27.33 -13.90
C ALA A 62 27.88 25.82 -14.05
N VAL A 63 28.67 25.40 -15.03
CA VAL A 63 28.84 23.98 -15.40
C VAL A 63 30.26 23.53 -15.12
N ARG A 64 30.40 22.39 -14.43
CA ARG A 64 31.69 21.73 -14.20
C ARG A 64 31.61 20.28 -14.69
N GLU A 65 32.48 19.91 -15.61
CA GLU A 65 32.64 18.53 -16.01
C GLU A 65 33.38 17.74 -14.90
N LEU A 66 32.89 16.51 -14.64
CA LEU A 66 33.48 15.56 -13.71
C LEU A 66 34.08 14.40 -14.51
N GLU A 67 34.95 13.62 -13.92
CA GLU A 67 35.55 12.43 -14.56
C GLU A 67 34.48 11.45 -15.07
N GLN A 68 33.41 11.27 -14.28
CA GLN A 68 32.26 10.39 -14.62
C GLN A 68 30.95 11.14 -14.38
N GLY A 69 30.73 12.27 -15.06
CA GLY A 69 29.48 13.00 -14.90
C GLY A 69 29.61 14.52 -15.12
N ILE A 70 28.67 15.24 -14.52
CA ILE A 70 28.55 16.70 -14.66
C ILE A 70 27.95 17.30 -13.40
N GLU A 71 28.37 18.53 -13.10
CA GLU A 71 27.83 19.32 -11.98
C GLU A 71 27.30 20.65 -12.51
N TYR A 72 26.14 21.05 -12.05
CA TYR A 72 25.48 22.31 -12.33
C TYR A 72 25.31 23.08 -11.04
N THR A 73 25.80 24.34 -11.00
CA THR A 73 25.62 25.23 -9.86
C THR A 73 24.66 26.35 -10.26
N TYR A 74 23.45 26.30 -9.68
CA TYR A 74 22.43 27.33 -9.80
C TYR A 74 22.59 28.31 -8.64
N THR A 75 22.90 29.55 -8.94
CA THR A 75 23.03 30.64 -7.95
C THR A 75 21.91 31.65 -8.13
N ASP A 76 21.38 32.15 -7.01
CA ASP A 76 20.29 33.14 -7.02
C ASP A 76 19.07 32.72 -7.86
N ILE A 77 18.63 31.45 -7.68
CA ILE A 77 17.57 30.86 -8.48
C ILE A 77 16.34 31.79 -8.54
N GLU A 78 15.95 32.21 -9.76
CA GLU A 78 14.83 33.13 -10.03
C GLU A 78 14.83 34.37 -9.10
N GLY A 79 16.02 34.87 -8.72
CA GLY A 79 16.17 36.06 -7.88
C GLY A 79 15.87 35.86 -6.40
N THR A 80 15.85 34.64 -5.91
CA THR A 80 15.55 34.32 -4.49
C THR A 80 16.78 34.35 -3.58
N GLY A 81 17.99 34.36 -4.13
CA GLY A 81 19.25 34.20 -3.39
C GLY A 81 19.56 32.75 -3.03
N VAL A 82 18.72 31.78 -3.40
CA VAL A 82 18.94 30.35 -3.14
C VAL A 82 20.00 29.80 -4.09
N THR A 83 20.93 29.01 -3.55
CA THR A 83 21.98 28.33 -4.33
C THR A 83 21.92 26.83 -4.15
N ILE A 84 21.77 26.11 -5.28
CA ILE A 84 21.73 24.63 -5.31
C ILE A 84 22.78 24.12 -6.30
N VAL A 85 23.54 23.11 -5.85
CA VAL A 85 24.49 22.37 -6.70
C VAL A 85 23.88 21.02 -7.02
N CYS A 86 23.66 20.74 -8.29
CA CYS A 86 23.10 19.50 -8.80
C CYS A 86 24.18 18.67 -9.49
N ARG A 87 24.27 17.38 -9.21
CA ARG A 87 25.24 16.46 -9.81
C ARG A 87 24.55 15.31 -10.50
N ILE A 88 25.10 14.93 -11.65
CA ILE A 88 24.73 13.72 -12.38
C ILE A 88 25.98 12.88 -12.52
N GLN A 89 25.99 11.72 -11.90
CA GLN A 89 27.06 10.74 -11.99
C GLN A 89 26.67 9.63 -12.96
N VAL A 90 27.55 9.29 -13.87
CA VAL A 90 27.35 8.17 -14.79
C VAL A 90 27.80 6.89 -14.09
N ARG A 91 26.86 5.96 -13.91
CA ARG A 91 27.09 4.60 -13.41
C ARG A 91 27.03 3.62 -14.61
N PRO A 92 27.53 2.39 -14.47
CA PRO A 92 27.54 1.44 -15.61
C PRO A 92 26.17 1.20 -16.23
N ASP A 93 25.11 1.21 -15.43
CA ASP A 93 23.73 0.86 -15.82
C ASP A 93 22.68 1.91 -15.45
N SER A 94 23.07 3.09 -14.98
CA SER A 94 22.16 4.15 -14.55
C SER A 94 22.83 5.52 -14.55
N PHE A 95 22.02 6.58 -14.44
CA PHE A 95 22.46 7.92 -14.09
C PHE A 95 21.99 8.22 -12.66
N ALA A 96 22.92 8.62 -11.79
CA ALA A 96 22.66 8.97 -10.41
C ALA A 96 22.60 10.48 -10.24
N PHE A 97 21.47 10.99 -9.81
CA PHE A 97 21.22 12.41 -9.56
C PHE A 97 21.26 12.69 -8.06
N THR A 98 22.04 13.68 -7.67
CA THR A 98 22.11 14.19 -6.31
C THR A 98 22.11 15.71 -6.32
N PHE A 99 21.83 16.35 -5.19
CA PHE A 99 21.95 17.79 -5.04
C PHE A 99 22.45 18.19 -3.64
N SER A 100 22.98 19.38 -3.57
CA SER A 100 23.37 20.04 -2.32
C SER A 100 22.79 21.45 -2.30
N LEU A 101 22.00 21.75 -1.30
CA LEU A 101 21.61 23.14 -0.98
C LEU A 101 22.81 23.83 -0.34
N LYS A 102 23.27 24.94 -0.89
CA LYS A 102 24.41 25.71 -0.42
C LYS A 102 24.04 27.01 0.27
N GLU A 103 22.98 27.66 -0.18
CA GLU A 103 22.49 28.89 0.38
C GLU A 103 20.96 28.92 0.34
N THR A 104 20.32 29.34 1.42
CA THR A 104 18.86 29.45 1.53
C THR A 104 18.34 30.88 1.48
N ASN A 105 19.24 31.87 1.62
CA ASN A 105 18.89 33.27 1.82
C ASN A 105 17.81 33.50 2.90
N GLY A 106 17.84 32.67 3.96
CA GLY A 106 16.86 32.74 5.06
C GLY A 106 15.47 32.19 4.74
N LEU A 107 15.25 31.60 3.57
CA LEU A 107 13.98 30.97 3.23
C LEU A 107 13.79 29.64 3.98
N CYS A 108 12.56 29.41 4.43
CA CYS A 108 12.15 28.16 5.07
C CYS A 108 11.83 27.11 3.98
N ILE A 109 12.86 26.55 3.35
CA ILE A 109 12.70 25.56 2.26
C ILE A 109 12.18 24.24 2.85
N THR A 110 11.09 23.72 2.28
CA THR A 110 10.37 22.53 2.72
C THR A 110 10.59 21.31 1.80
N GLY A 111 11.19 21.53 0.64
CA GLY A 111 11.52 20.44 -0.27
C GLY A 111 12.08 20.93 -1.61
N ILE A 112 12.73 20.01 -2.31
CA ILE A 112 13.39 20.25 -3.60
C ILE A 112 13.04 19.09 -4.54
N ALA A 113 12.60 19.41 -5.77
CA ALA A 113 12.42 18.45 -6.83
C ALA A 113 13.62 18.47 -7.77
N TYR A 114 14.34 17.36 -7.84
CA TYR A 114 15.46 17.14 -8.75
C TYR A 114 15.71 15.63 -8.96
N PRO A 115 15.83 15.15 -10.21
CA PRO A 115 15.64 15.87 -11.45
C PRO A 115 14.16 16.22 -11.70
N PHE A 116 13.93 17.28 -12.50
CA PHE A 116 12.60 17.56 -13.04
C PHE A 116 12.44 16.74 -14.33
N LEU A 117 11.73 15.61 -14.26
CA LEU A 117 11.67 14.61 -15.33
C LEU A 117 10.25 14.47 -15.84
N ILE A 118 10.00 14.89 -17.08
CA ILE A 118 8.71 14.77 -17.76
C ILE A 118 8.83 13.82 -18.94
N SER A 119 8.08 12.74 -18.91
CA SER A 119 7.96 11.76 -19.99
C SER A 119 6.77 12.05 -20.88
N ARG A 120 6.83 11.58 -22.12
CA ARG A 120 5.68 11.60 -23.05
C ARG A 120 4.56 10.71 -22.54
N TYR A 121 3.30 11.06 -22.86
CA TYR A 121 2.16 10.15 -22.65
C TYR A 121 2.13 8.99 -23.68
N GLN A 122 2.64 9.24 -24.86
CA GLN A 122 2.73 8.25 -25.94
C GLN A 122 4.18 8.06 -26.33
N LEU A 123 4.62 6.81 -26.34
CA LEU A 123 5.95 6.39 -26.75
C LEU A 123 5.92 5.83 -28.16
N GLU A 124 7.05 5.85 -28.85
CA GLU A 124 7.18 5.16 -30.13
C GLU A 124 7.14 3.64 -29.95
N GLY A 125 6.12 2.97 -30.50
CA GLY A 125 5.86 1.55 -30.36
C GLY A 125 4.46 1.22 -30.83
N THR A 126 3.92 0.09 -30.38
CA THR A 126 2.51 -0.26 -30.63
C THR A 126 1.60 0.70 -29.85
N PRO A 127 0.68 1.42 -30.50
CA PRO A 127 -0.22 2.35 -29.83
C PRO A 127 -1.02 1.67 -28.72
N GLY A 128 -1.01 2.27 -27.52
CA GLY A 128 -1.72 1.73 -26.35
C GLY A 128 -0.97 0.63 -25.60
N SER A 129 0.27 0.30 -25.98
CA SER A 129 1.12 -0.63 -25.24
C SER A 129 1.78 0.00 -24.02
N GLU A 130 1.66 1.32 -23.86
CA GLU A 130 2.25 2.04 -22.73
C GLU A 130 1.63 1.61 -21.40
N ALA A 131 2.47 1.51 -20.38
CA ALA A 131 2.06 1.23 -19.02
C ALA A 131 2.88 2.01 -18.00
N LEU A 132 2.20 2.61 -17.03
CA LEU A 132 2.79 3.25 -15.85
C LEU A 132 2.65 2.30 -14.66
N LEU A 133 3.77 1.87 -14.10
CA LEU A 133 3.85 1.15 -12.84
C LEU A 133 4.00 2.14 -11.69
N TYR A 134 3.08 2.04 -10.72
CA TYR A 134 3.05 2.91 -9.56
C TYR A 134 2.83 2.09 -8.29
N PRO A 135 3.77 2.09 -7.32
CA PRO A 135 3.67 1.32 -6.08
C PRO A 135 2.71 1.97 -5.05
N LEU A 136 1.51 2.28 -5.49
CA LEU A 136 0.43 2.83 -4.68
C LEU A 136 -0.54 1.72 -4.26
N ASN A 137 -0.97 1.72 -3.01
CA ASN A 137 -1.79 0.67 -2.40
C ASN A 137 -1.11 -0.70 -2.51
N ALA A 138 -1.66 -1.65 -3.26
CA ALA A 138 -1.01 -2.96 -3.50
C ALA A 138 -0.10 -2.97 -4.74
N GLY A 139 -0.15 -1.92 -5.53
CA GLY A 139 0.52 -1.74 -6.81
C GLY A 139 -0.49 -1.48 -7.93
N LEU A 140 -0.26 -0.41 -8.69
CA LEU A 140 -1.07 -0.03 -9.83
C LEU A 140 -0.28 -0.17 -11.12
N LEU A 141 -0.91 -0.78 -12.12
CA LEU A 141 -0.43 -0.81 -13.49
C LEU A 141 -1.45 -0.09 -14.39
N LYS A 142 -1.18 1.15 -14.70
CA LYS A 142 -2.04 1.97 -15.55
C LYS A 142 -1.64 1.80 -17.01
N LYS A 143 -2.45 1.09 -17.78
CA LYS A 143 -2.25 0.91 -19.22
C LYS A 143 -2.71 2.15 -19.99
N ALA A 144 -1.97 2.51 -21.05
CA ALA A 144 -2.25 3.66 -21.91
C ALA A 144 -2.65 4.93 -21.12
N PRO A 145 -1.82 5.40 -20.17
CA PRO A 145 -2.21 6.41 -19.21
C PRO A 145 -2.61 7.72 -19.91
N GLN A 146 -3.77 8.26 -19.54
CA GLN A 146 -4.25 9.55 -20.03
C GLN A 146 -4.24 10.59 -18.89
N PRO A 147 -4.05 11.88 -19.18
CA PRO A 147 -3.92 12.91 -18.16
C PRO A 147 -5.04 12.92 -17.12
N ARG A 148 -6.30 12.77 -17.56
CA ARG A 148 -7.49 12.77 -16.67
C ARG A 148 -7.67 11.51 -15.85
N GLU A 149 -7.06 10.41 -16.25
CA GLU A 149 -7.22 9.11 -15.60
C GLU A 149 -6.16 8.84 -14.52
N LEU A 150 -5.14 9.69 -14.49
CA LEU A 150 -4.07 9.65 -13.50
C LEU A 150 -4.33 10.59 -12.32
N GLU A 151 -5.46 11.32 -12.36
CA GLU A 151 -5.93 11.99 -11.15
C GLU A 151 -6.26 10.89 -10.15
N PRO A 152 -5.60 10.87 -9.00
CA PRO A 152 -5.83 9.87 -7.99
C PRO A 152 -7.31 9.87 -7.62
N ASP A 153 -7.90 8.69 -7.55
CA ASP A 153 -9.18 8.56 -6.88
C ASP A 153 -8.99 9.07 -5.45
N SER A 154 -9.68 10.14 -5.11
CA SER A 154 -9.38 11.03 -3.99
C SER A 154 -9.56 10.39 -2.61
N PHE A 155 -9.86 9.10 -2.57
CA PHE A 155 -10.27 8.40 -1.36
C PHE A 155 -9.16 8.31 -0.30
N HIS A 156 -7.89 8.28 -0.70
CA HIS A 156 -6.75 8.18 0.20
C HIS A 156 -5.59 9.10 -0.16
N ALA A 157 -5.83 10.10 -0.99
CA ALA A 157 -4.78 11.03 -1.38
C ALA A 157 -4.62 12.14 -0.35
N TRP A 158 -3.40 12.36 0.06
CA TRP A 158 -3.04 13.39 1.03
C TRP A 158 -2.71 14.70 0.32
N ARG A 159 -3.34 15.77 0.73
CA ARG A 159 -2.99 17.10 0.23
C ARG A 159 -1.80 17.66 1.00
N PHE A 160 -0.61 17.45 0.50
CA PHE A 160 0.57 18.13 1.02
C PHE A 160 0.65 19.59 0.59
N THR A 161 -0.08 19.95 -0.48
CA THR A 161 -0.18 21.31 -1.00
C THR A 161 -1.62 21.60 -1.35
N PRO A 162 -2.25 22.64 -0.79
CA PRO A 162 -3.65 22.98 -1.07
C PRO A 162 -3.95 23.26 -2.55
N GLU A 163 -2.94 23.71 -3.31
CA GLU A 163 -3.12 24.20 -4.67
C GLU A 163 -2.87 23.16 -5.77
N ASN A 164 -2.16 22.07 -5.47
CA ASN A 164 -1.66 21.14 -6.48
C ASN A 164 -2.37 19.77 -6.53
N GLY A 165 -3.50 19.63 -5.85
CA GLY A 165 -4.25 18.38 -5.83
C GLY A 165 -3.55 17.24 -5.10
N ASP A 166 -4.09 16.06 -5.24
CA ASP A 166 -3.72 14.88 -4.47
C ASP A 166 -2.29 14.43 -4.79
N THR A 167 -1.45 14.43 -3.77
CA THR A 167 -0.05 14.01 -3.85
C THR A 167 0.16 12.87 -2.88
N PHE A 168 0.72 11.78 -3.37
CA PHE A 168 1.05 10.62 -2.53
C PHE A 168 2.49 10.71 -2.05
N HIS A 169 2.74 10.14 -0.90
CA HIS A 169 4.07 10.17 -0.31
C HIS A 169 4.61 8.77 0.00
N TYR A 170 5.91 8.67 -0.09
CA TYR A 170 6.74 7.56 0.36
C TYR A 170 7.69 8.06 1.46
N PRO A 171 7.85 7.37 2.58
CA PRO A 171 7.11 6.19 3.05
C PRO A 171 5.66 6.52 3.42
N GLY A 172 4.72 5.63 3.04
CA GLY A 172 3.30 5.79 3.30
C GLY A 172 2.46 4.98 2.32
N GLN A 173 1.44 5.59 1.74
CA GLN A 173 0.59 4.93 0.73
C GLN A 173 1.37 4.44 -0.50
N VAL A 174 2.44 5.14 -0.86
CA VAL A 174 3.45 4.62 -1.78
C VAL A 174 4.42 3.79 -0.97
N PHE A 175 4.41 2.48 -1.18
CA PHE A 175 5.16 1.54 -0.35
C PHE A 175 6.56 1.19 -0.88
N ALA A 176 6.94 1.68 -2.07
CA ALA A 176 8.27 1.51 -2.63
C ALA A 176 8.69 2.77 -3.39
N GLN A 177 9.98 3.11 -3.36
CA GLN A 177 10.48 4.40 -3.84
C GLN A 177 10.92 4.34 -5.32
N PHE A 178 10.01 3.91 -6.20
CA PHE A 178 10.26 3.90 -7.63
C PHE A 178 8.98 4.12 -8.45
N LEU A 179 9.16 4.48 -9.72
CA LEU A 179 8.16 4.49 -10.78
C LEU A 179 8.77 3.85 -12.02
N ALA A 180 7.97 3.17 -12.82
CA ALA A 180 8.41 2.73 -14.15
C ALA A 180 7.37 3.08 -15.20
N TYR A 181 7.85 3.51 -16.36
CA TYR A 181 7.03 3.78 -17.52
C TYR A 181 7.61 3.10 -18.74
N TYR A 182 6.83 2.28 -19.41
CA TYR A 182 7.32 1.41 -20.47
C TYR A 182 6.26 1.14 -21.54
N ASN A 183 6.72 0.62 -22.68
CA ASN A 183 5.89 0.04 -23.71
C ASN A 183 6.44 -1.32 -24.15
N ASP A 184 5.96 -1.85 -25.27
CA ASP A 184 6.40 -3.13 -25.85
C ASP A 184 7.86 -3.14 -26.34
N ARG A 185 8.54 -1.98 -26.44
CA ARG A 185 9.93 -1.87 -26.90
C ARG A 185 10.94 -1.73 -25.78
N ALA A 186 10.65 -0.88 -24.79
CA ALA A 186 11.53 -0.61 -23.66
C ALA A 186 10.82 0.13 -22.52
N GLY A 187 11.46 0.17 -21.36
CA GLY A 187 11.01 0.91 -20.20
C GLY A 187 12.06 1.84 -19.62
N MET A 188 11.59 2.85 -18.92
CA MET A 188 12.35 3.78 -18.11
C MET A 188 11.96 3.59 -16.64
N LEU A 189 12.95 3.37 -15.77
CA LEU A 189 12.81 3.23 -14.32
C LEU A 189 13.44 4.43 -13.63
N ALA A 190 12.66 5.06 -12.77
CA ALA A 190 13.07 6.12 -11.85
C ALA A 190 12.94 5.60 -10.41
N MET A 191 14.03 5.53 -9.66
CA MET A 191 14.02 5.03 -8.27
C MET A 191 14.98 5.83 -7.38
N CYS A 192 14.83 5.70 -6.07
CA CYS A 192 15.82 6.17 -5.10
C CYS A 192 16.49 5.00 -4.38
N ASP A 193 17.76 5.20 -4.00
CA ASP A 193 18.56 4.25 -3.20
C ASP A 193 18.65 4.66 -1.71
N ASP A 194 17.59 5.34 -1.20
CA ASP A 194 17.52 5.82 0.17
C ASP A 194 17.32 4.67 1.17
N THR A 195 18.15 4.62 2.20
CA THR A 195 18.08 3.64 3.30
C THR A 195 17.61 4.25 4.62
N GLU A 196 17.34 5.55 4.65
CA GLU A 196 17.05 6.29 5.88
C GLU A 196 15.57 6.77 6.00
N GLY A 197 14.75 6.48 5.00
CA GLY A 197 13.33 6.83 5.01
C GLY A 197 13.06 8.31 4.84
N ALA A 198 13.84 9.00 4.01
CA ALA A 198 13.54 10.38 3.63
C ALA A 198 12.19 10.47 2.93
N LEU A 199 11.42 11.49 3.28
CA LEU A 199 10.10 11.70 2.70
C LEU A 199 10.21 12.16 1.24
N LYS A 200 9.47 11.49 0.35
CA LYS A 200 9.36 11.81 -1.07
C LYS A 200 7.92 11.97 -1.45
N LEU A 201 7.60 13.05 -2.15
CA LEU A 201 6.26 13.24 -2.71
C LEU A 201 6.27 12.82 -4.17
N ILE A 202 5.28 12.03 -4.55
CA ILE A 202 5.16 11.45 -5.88
C ILE A 202 3.83 11.87 -6.48
N LYS A 203 3.92 12.58 -7.61
CA LYS A 203 2.76 13.03 -8.36
C LYS A 203 3.04 12.76 -9.85
N PRO A 204 2.63 11.60 -10.37
CA PRO A 204 2.97 11.21 -11.74
C PRO A 204 2.25 12.02 -12.82
N VAL A 205 1.33 12.89 -12.45
CA VAL A 205 0.56 13.72 -13.39
C VAL A 205 1.20 15.07 -13.60
N HIS A 206 1.34 15.46 -14.85
CA HIS A 206 1.70 16.82 -15.26
C HIS A 206 0.90 17.18 -16.53
N ARG A 207 0.54 18.48 -16.69
CA ARG A 207 -0.25 18.95 -17.85
C ARG A 207 0.34 18.60 -19.22
N SER A 208 1.67 18.41 -19.29
CA SER A 208 2.39 18.18 -20.54
C SER A 208 2.92 16.75 -20.71
N GLY A 209 2.79 15.88 -19.71
CA GLY A 209 3.36 14.53 -19.74
C GLY A 209 3.28 13.83 -18.39
N LEU A 210 4.00 12.73 -18.23
CA LEU A 210 4.14 12.01 -16.95
C LEU A 210 5.33 12.56 -16.18
N ARG A 211 5.12 13.00 -14.95
CA ARG A 211 6.21 13.41 -14.05
C ARG A 211 6.76 12.19 -13.31
N LEU A 212 7.98 11.81 -13.62
CA LEU A 212 8.67 10.66 -13.01
C LEU A 212 9.77 11.07 -12.03
N GLY A 213 10.03 12.36 -11.89
CA GLY A 213 10.91 12.92 -10.85
C GLY A 213 10.19 13.04 -9.51
N PHE A 214 10.95 12.96 -8.41
CA PHE A 214 10.43 13.02 -7.05
C PHE A 214 10.69 14.39 -6.43
N PHE A 215 9.78 14.77 -5.52
CA PHE A 215 9.97 15.92 -4.66
C PHE A 215 10.51 15.44 -3.31
N HIS A 216 11.73 15.85 -2.96
CA HIS A 216 12.44 15.46 -1.74
C HIS A 216 12.05 16.41 -0.60
N ALA A 217 10.99 16.03 0.14
CA ALA A 217 10.46 16.83 1.23
C ALA A 217 11.31 16.70 2.50
N GLY A 218 11.44 17.79 3.25
CA GLY A 218 12.18 17.79 4.50
C GLY A 218 12.59 19.17 4.98
N ASP A 219 13.34 19.19 6.07
CA ASP A 219 13.91 20.43 6.63
C ASP A 219 15.16 20.84 5.86
N TRP A 220 14.97 21.77 4.94
CA TRP A 220 16.03 22.38 4.12
C TRP A 220 16.29 23.84 4.51
N ARG A 221 16.07 24.21 5.76
CA ARG A 221 16.35 25.56 6.27
C ARG A 221 17.84 25.86 6.40
N GLN A 222 18.68 24.84 6.35
CA GLN A 222 20.14 24.95 6.43
C GLN A 222 20.80 24.25 5.24
N PRO A 223 21.98 24.71 4.81
CA PRO A 223 22.78 24.03 3.82
C PRO A 223 23.01 22.56 4.16
N ARG A 224 22.70 21.67 3.22
CA ARG A 224 22.88 20.21 3.36
C ARG A 224 22.86 19.51 2.01
N GLU A 225 23.35 18.29 1.98
CA GLU A 225 23.32 17.41 0.81
C GLU A 225 22.17 16.41 0.91
N LEU A 226 21.66 16.00 -0.25
CA LEU A 226 20.77 14.83 -0.34
C LEU A 226 21.59 13.57 0.00
N GLY A 227 21.16 12.81 1.00
CA GLY A 227 21.89 11.65 1.53
C GLY A 227 21.81 10.38 0.68
N TYR A 228 21.16 10.41 -0.49
CA TYR A 228 20.94 9.29 -1.40
C TYR A 228 20.88 9.79 -2.84
N SER A 229 20.77 8.86 -3.80
CA SER A 229 20.65 9.21 -5.21
C SER A 229 19.25 8.93 -5.74
N PHE A 230 18.78 9.79 -6.65
CA PHE A 230 17.75 9.42 -7.60
C PHE A 230 18.44 8.73 -8.79
N LEU A 231 17.97 7.54 -9.14
CA LEU A 231 18.55 6.72 -10.20
C LEU A 231 17.60 6.66 -11.39
N LEU A 232 18.13 6.94 -12.58
CA LEU A 232 17.42 6.82 -13.85
C LEU A 232 18.11 5.79 -14.73
N ARG A 233 17.36 4.81 -15.23
CA ARG A 233 17.85 3.76 -16.13
C ARG A 233 16.77 3.23 -17.06
N SER A 234 17.16 2.60 -18.15
CA SER A 234 16.25 1.82 -18.97
C SER A 234 16.19 0.35 -18.53
N PHE A 235 15.15 -0.34 -18.97
CA PHE A 235 14.99 -1.78 -18.81
C PHE A 235 14.26 -2.39 -20.02
N ARG A 236 14.31 -3.72 -20.13
CA ARG A 236 13.53 -4.52 -21.09
C ARG A 236 12.46 -5.30 -20.35
N GLY A 237 11.34 -5.54 -21.01
CA GLY A 237 10.26 -6.37 -20.48
C GLY A 237 9.12 -5.54 -19.93
N ASP A 238 8.53 -6.02 -18.84
CA ASP A 238 7.31 -5.49 -18.25
C ASP A 238 7.49 -5.02 -16.79
N TRP A 239 6.39 -4.88 -16.09
CA TRP A 239 6.42 -4.41 -14.69
C TRP A 239 7.18 -5.35 -13.74
N TYR A 240 7.20 -6.67 -14.00
CA TYR A 240 7.99 -7.62 -13.21
C TYR A 240 9.48 -7.34 -13.33
N ASP A 241 9.95 -7.04 -14.55
CA ASP A 241 11.37 -6.74 -14.79
C ASP A 241 11.78 -5.42 -14.14
N ALA A 242 10.91 -4.40 -14.19
CA ALA A 242 11.12 -3.14 -13.49
C ALA A 242 11.17 -3.34 -11.96
N ALA A 243 10.19 -4.06 -11.42
CA ALA A 243 10.10 -4.35 -10.00
C ALA A 243 11.26 -5.22 -9.50
N ASP A 244 11.77 -6.16 -10.33
CA ASP A 244 12.91 -7.00 -9.96
C ASP A 244 14.21 -6.20 -9.85
N ILE A 245 14.38 -5.14 -10.63
CA ILE A 245 15.53 -4.21 -10.45
C ILE A 245 15.48 -3.57 -9.06
N TYR A 246 14.32 -3.07 -8.65
CA TYR A 246 14.13 -2.50 -7.32
C TYR A 246 14.26 -3.55 -6.21
N ARG A 247 13.64 -4.73 -6.38
CA ARG A 247 13.69 -5.85 -5.43
C ARG A 247 15.12 -6.29 -5.14
N ARG A 248 15.99 -6.40 -6.15
CA ARG A 248 17.41 -6.74 -5.99
C ARG A 248 18.15 -5.77 -5.09
N TRP A 249 17.84 -4.49 -5.17
CA TRP A 249 18.41 -3.49 -4.27
C TRP A 249 17.80 -3.61 -2.85
N SER A 250 16.47 -3.64 -2.76
CA SER A 250 15.75 -3.66 -1.48
C SER A 250 16.05 -4.92 -0.66
N SER A 251 16.17 -6.08 -1.31
CA SER A 251 16.45 -7.36 -0.64
C SER A 251 17.84 -7.43 0.02
N CYS A 252 18.76 -6.54 -0.35
CA CYS A 252 20.09 -6.43 0.27
C CYS A 252 20.10 -5.51 1.52
N GLN A 253 18.97 -4.89 1.86
CA GLN A 253 18.89 -3.91 2.94
C GLN A 253 18.51 -4.56 4.28
N PRO A 254 18.76 -3.88 5.43
CA PRO A 254 18.55 -4.46 6.76
C PRO A 254 17.10 -4.81 7.11
N TRP A 255 16.12 -4.25 6.41
CA TRP A 255 14.70 -4.56 6.63
C TRP A 255 14.24 -5.89 6.03
N SER A 256 15.03 -6.46 5.12
CA SER A 256 14.72 -7.70 4.40
C SER A 256 15.06 -8.93 5.22
N VAL A 257 14.31 -9.14 6.31
CA VAL A 257 14.45 -10.32 7.17
C VAL A 257 13.39 -11.35 6.79
N PRO A 258 13.79 -12.55 6.27
CA PRO A 258 12.84 -13.58 5.90
C PRO A 258 11.93 -14.00 7.06
N LEU A 259 10.65 -14.30 6.75
CA LEU A 259 9.65 -14.71 7.75
C LEU A 259 10.11 -15.88 8.63
N GLU A 260 10.87 -16.84 8.08
CA GLU A 260 11.44 -17.96 8.85
C GLU A 260 12.42 -17.51 9.96
N LYS A 261 12.97 -16.31 9.85
CA LYS A 261 13.93 -15.71 10.80
C LYS A 261 13.29 -14.66 11.70
N ARG A 262 11.97 -14.56 11.70
CA ARG A 262 11.18 -13.60 12.47
C ARG A 262 10.41 -14.26 13.61
N PRO A 263 11.07 -14.57 14.74
CA PRO A 263 10.43 -15.28 15.85
C PRO A 263 9.33 -14.46 16.55
N GLU A 264 9.27 -13.15 16.33
CA GLU A 264 8.23 -12.27 16.85
C GLU A 264 6.88 -12.48 16.17
N ILE A 265 6.83 -13.05 14.96
CA ILE A 265 5.58 -13.36 14.28
C ILE A 265 4.94 -14.58 14.94
N PRO A 266 3.69 -14.49 15.41
CA PRO A 266 3.02 -15.61 16.04
C PRO A 266 2.90 -16.85 15.14
N GLY A 267 3.23 -18.02 15.67
CA GLY A 267 3.13 -19.28 14.92
C GLY A 267 1.73 -19.55 14.38
N TRP A 268 0.69 -19.22 15.16
CA TRP A 268 -0.69 -19.37 14.73
C TRP A 268 -1.01 -18.53 13.46
N LEU A 269 -0.38 -17.36 13.28
CA LEU A 269 -0.56 -16.52 12.10
C LEU A 269 0.15 -17.13 10.88
N LEU A 270 1.34 -17.70 11.08
CA LEU A 270 2.08 -18.47 10.06
C LEU A 270 1.34 -19.75 9.64
N ASP A 271 0.46 -20.29 10.49
CA ASP A 271 -0.42 -21.40 10.16
C ASP A 271 -1.58 -20.99 9.25
N SER A 272 -1.68 -19.70 8.93
CA SER A 272 -2.61 -19.14 7.95
C SER A 272 -4.08 -19.51 8.20
N PRO A 273 -4.63 -19.18 9.37
CA PRO A 273 -6.06 -19.38 9.60
C PRO A 273 -6.88 -18.52 8.64
N VAL A 274 -8.04 -19.01 8.22
CA VAL A 274 -8.96 -18.19 7.41
C VAL A 274 -9.48 -17.03 8.25
N HIS A 275 -9.35 -15.80 7.76
CA HIS A 275 -9.83 -14.63 8.47
C HIS A 275 -11.34 -14.47 8.29
N VAL A 276 -12.09 -14.43 9.39
CA VAL A 276 -13.54 -14.31 9.41
C VAL A 276 -13.93 -13.01 10.11
N ILE A 277 -14.39 -12.04 9.34
CA ILE A 277 -14.73 -10.71 9.84
C ILE A 277 -16.16 -10.69 10.36
N LEU A 278 -16.35 -10.18 11.57
CA LEU A 278 -17.64 -10.00 12.23
C LEU A 278 -17.92 -8.51 12.39
N ARG A 279 -18.98 -8.01 11.77
CA ARG A 279 -19.43 -6.62 12.00
C ARG A 279 -20.36 -6.57 13.19
N ILE A 280 -19.95 -5.88 14.24
CA ILE A 280 -20.62 -5.90 15.55
C ILE A 280 -21.83 -4.97 15.59
N GLN A 281 -21.77 -3.84 14.89
CA GLN A 281 -22.87 -2.89 14.82
C GLN A 281 -22.91 -2.13 13.50
N GLY A 282 -24.10 -1.63 13.15
CA GLY A 282 -24.35 -0.95 11.90
C GLY A 282 -24.23 -1.88 10.69
N ARG A 283 -24.72 -1.46 9.55
CA ARG A 283 -24.62 -2.20 8.28
C ARG A 283 -23.57 -1.62 7.35
N ILE A 284 -23.36 -0.32 7.49
CA ILE A 284 -22.37 0.48 6.74
C ILE A 284 -21.75 1.51 7.71
N ASP A 285 -20.65 2.14 7.34
CA ASP A 285 -20.03 3.17 8.16
C ASP A 285 -20.86 4.47 8.14
N GLU A 286 -21.46 4.79 7.01
CA GLU A 286 -22.33 5.96 6.80
C GLU A 286 -23.82 5.59 6.96
N GLY A 287 -24.19 5.08 8.13
CA GLY A 287 -25.59 4.66 8.35
C GLY A 287 -25.93 4.41 9.82
N PRO A 288 -27.18 4.04 10.11
CA PRO A 288 -27.64 3.80 11.47
C PRO A 288 -26.75 2.82 12.23
N VAL A 289 -26.39 3.18 13.46
CA VAL A 289 -25.57 2.37 14.36
C VAL A 289 -26.51 1.54 15.24
N GLU A 290 -26.86 0.35 14.74
CA GLU A 290 -27.71 -0.61 15.46
C GLU A 290 -26.85 -1.83 15.84
N PRO A 291 -27.07 -2.42 17.04
CA PRO A 291 -26.42 -3.68 17.40
C PRO A 291 -26.73 -4.78 16.38
N ASN A 292 -25.72 -5.53 15.95
CA ASN A 292 -25.97 -6.74 15.18
C ASN A 292 -26.39 -7.86 16.14
N GLU A 293 -27.66 -8.19 16.19
CA GLU A 293 -28.23 -9.16 17.12
C GLU A 293 -27.65 -10.60 16.94
N CYS A 294 -27.05 -10.89 15.79
CA CYS A 294 -26.39 -12.17 15.52
C CYS A 294 -25.03 -12.27 16.22
N PHE A 295 -24.38 -11.12 16.46
CA PHE A 295 -23.03 -11.03 17.02
C PHE A 295 -22.98 -10.24 18.35
N GLN A 296 -24.12 -9.81 18.87
CA GLN A 296 -24.22 -9.19 20.19
C GLN A 296 -25.29 -9.90 21.04
N PRO A 297 -24.94 -10.36 22.27
CA PRO A 297 -23.57 -10.37 22.82
C PRO A 297 -22.62 -11.22 21.99
N TYR A 298 -21.31 -10.97 22.07
CA TYR A 298 -20.28 -11.54 21.16
C TYR A 298 -20.28 -13.08 21.10
N GLU A 299 -20.56 -13.74 22.21
CA GLU A 299 -20.59 -15.19 22.30
C GLU A 299 -21.67 -15.86 21.41
N LYS A 300 -22.66 -15.10 20.93
CA LYS A 300 -23.63 -15.59 19.94
C LYS A 300 -22.98 -15.95 18.60
N ALA A 301 -21.81 -15.37 18.30
CA ALA A 301 -21.09 -15.67 17.07
C ALA A 301 -20.46 -17.08 17.08
N ILE A 302 -20.21 -17.67 18.26
CA ILE A 302 -19.47 -18.95 18.36
C ILE A 302 -20.10 -20.08 17.53
N PRO A 303 -21.42 -20.38 17.62
CA PRO A 303 -21.99 -21.45 16.82
C PRO A 303 -21.88 -21.21 15.30
N LEU A 304 -21.95 -19.97 14.83
CA LEU A 304 -21.75 -19.63 13.42
C LEU A 304 -20.29 -19.79 13.00
N LEU A 305 -19.36 -19.44 13.86
CA LEU A 305 -17.93 -19.63 13.64
C LEU A 305 -17.56 -21.11 13.62
N GLU A 306 -18.17 -21.95 14.47
CA GLU A 306 -18.00 -23.42 14.45
C GLU A 306 -18.44 -23.98 13.09
N GLN A 307 -19.65 -23.62 12.63
CA GLN A 307 -20.16 -24.02 11.32
C GLN A 307 -19.26 -23.56 10.18
N THR A 308 -18.75 -22.34 10.27
CA THR A 308 -17.83 -21.77 9.27
C THR A 308 -16.50 -22.53 9.25
N ALA A 309 -15.92 -22.80 10.40
CA ALA A 309 -14.66 -23.57 10.51
C ALA A 309 -14.82 -25.01 9.98
N GLU A 310 -15.95 -25.66 10.29
CA GLU A 310 -16.28 -27.00 9.78
C GLU A 310 -16.46 -26.96 8.24
N ALA A 311 -17.22 -26.00 7.70
CA ALA A 311 -17.43 -25.88 6.26
C ALA A 311 -16.12 -25.61 5.50
N LEU A 312 -15.22 -24.82 6.07
CA LEU A 312 -13.91 -24.50 5.50
C LEU A 312 -12.86 -25.60 5.74
N ASP A 313 -13.12 -26.52 6.67
CA ASP A 313 -12.15 -27.55 7.12
C ASP A 313 -10.79 -26.92 7.48
N SER A 314 -10.81 -25.80 8.19
CA SER A 314 -9.65 -24.96 8.47
C SER A 314 -9.80 -24.24 9.80
N PRO A 315 -8.69 -24.01 10.55
CA PRO A 315 -8.67 -23.01 11.60
C PRO A 315 -9.10 -21.64 11.06
N ILE A 316 -9.76 -20.87 11.90
CA ILE A 316 -10.20 -19.52 11.58
C ILE A 316 -9.62 -18.51 12.56
N ALA A 317 -9.53 -17.25 12.14
CA ALA A 317 -9.24 -16.11 12.99
C ALA A 317 -10.43 -15.13 12.93
N PRO A 318 -11.30 -15.09 13.95
CA PRO A 318 -12.38 -14.12 14.02
C PRO A 318 -11.83 -12.71 14.21
N ILE A 319 -12.28 -11.77 13.37
CA ILE A 319 -11.87 -10.35 13.45
C ILE A 319 -13.10 -9.49 13.61
N ILE A 320 -13.19 -8.75 14.72
CA ILE A 320 -14.31 -7.86 14.98
C ILE A 320 -14.07 -6.48 14.35
N MET A 321 -15.10 -5.90 13.78
CA MET A 321 -15.11 -4.54 13.26
C MET A 321 -16.34 -3.77 13.73
N ALA A 322 -16.25 -2.44 13.75
CA ALA A 322 -17.31 -1.56 14.24
C ALA A 322 -17.77 -1.96 15.68
N TRP A 323 -16.80 -2.22 16.54
CA TRP A 323 -17.01 -2.71 17.92
C TRP A 323 -17.01 -1.60 18.97
N GLU A 324 -16.64 -0.39 18.61
CA GLU A 324 -16.53 0.75 19.50
C GLU A 324 -17.92 1.21 19.99
N LYS A 325 -18.14 1.25 21.30
CA LYS A 325 -19.47 1.49 21.88
C LYS A 325 -20.12 2.81 21.44
N LYS A 326 -19.31 3.85 21.28
CA LYS A 326 -19.80 5.20 20.96
C LYS A 326 -20.01 5.42 19.45
N GLY A 327 -19.85 4.38 18.67
CA GLY A 327 -20.05 4.34 17.24
C GLY A 327 -18.82 3.80 16.50
N PRO A 328 -19.01 3.22 15.32
CA PRO A 328 -17.92 2.68 14.52
C PRO A 328 -16.78 3.68 14.36
N TRP A 329 -15.55 3.17 14.58
CA TRP A 329 -14.31 3.92 14.39
C TRP A 329 -14.11 5.12 15.34
N VAL A 330 -14.87 5.25 16.43
CA VAL A 330 -14.60 6.25 17.45
C VAL A 330 -13.30 5.91 18.18
N TYR A 331 -12.40 6.90 18.29
CA TYR A 331 -11.12 6.79 18.97
C TYR A 331 -10.71 8.17 19.52
N PRO A 332 -10.06 8.26 20.68
CA PRO A 332 -9.71 7.17 21.62
C PRO A 332 -10.82 6.84 22.61
N ASP A 333 -11.93 7.56 22.66
CA ASP A 333 -13.04 7.41 23.60
C ASP A 333 -14.03 6.31 23.17
N CYS A 334 -13.57 5.08 23.05
CA CYS A 334 -14.33 3.96 22.47
C CYS A 334 -14.75 2.89 23.48
N PHE A 335 -14.12 2.85 24.63
CA PHE A 335 -14.41 1.82 25.65
C PHE A 335 -15.58 2.20 26.60
N PRO A 336 -16.26 1.20 27.19
CA PRO A 336 -16.13 -0.24 26.90
C PRO A 336 -16.56 -0.58 25.48
N PRO A 337 -16.28 -1.80 24.95
CA PRO A 337 -16.74 -2.20 23.62
C PRO A 337 -18.27 -2.27 23.57
N ALA A 338 -18.86 -2.16 22.37
CA ALA A 338 -20.27 -2.44 22.16
C ALA A 338 -20.59 -3.88 22.62
N GLY A 339 -21.66 -4.07 23.36
CA GLY A 339 -21.97 -5.37 24.00
C GLY A 339 -21.27 -5.61 25.34
N GLY A 340 -20.29 -4.78 25.73
CA GLY A 340 -19.63 -4.78 27.02
C GLY A 340 -18.38 -5.66 27.13
N ASP A 341 -17.53 -5.31 28.11
CA ASP A 341 -16.25 -5.99 28.36
C ASP A 341 -16.41 -7.49 28.70
N GLU A 342 -17.43 -7.82 29.51
CA GLU A 342 -17.62 -9.21 29.95
C GLU A 342 -17.96 -10.14 28.78
N SER A 343 -18.83 -9.69 27.87
CA SER A 343 -19.20 -10.44 26.68
C SER A 343 -17.98 -10.61 25.75
N LEU A 344 -17.20 -9.55 25.53
CA LEU A 344 -16.00 -9.66 24.70
C LEU A 344 -14.98 -10.64 25.29
N ARG A 345 -14.69 -10.56 26.60
CA ARG A 345 -13.76 -11.49 27.26
C ARG A 345 -14.25 -12.93 27.24
N ARG A 346 -15.54 -13.16 27.40
CA ARG A 346 -16.14 -14.49 27.28
C ARG A 346 -15.98 -15.03 25.86
N PHE A 347 -16.26 -14.20 24.87
CA PHE A 347 -16.09 -14.57 23.47
C PHE A 347 -14.62 -14.94 23.14
N THR A 348 -13.65 -14.09 23.54
CA THR A 348 -12.23 -14.37 23.30
C THR A 348 -11.75 -15.61 24.02
N GLN A 349 -12.29 -15.91 25.22
CA GLN A 349 -12.01 -17.14 25.94
C GLN A 349 -12.57 -18.36 25.20
N MET A 350 -13.84 -18.33 24.79
CA MET A 350 -14.48 -19.43 24.04
C MET A 350 -13.77 -19.66 22.69
N ALA A 351 -13.43 -18.61 21.96
CA ALA A 351 -12.66 -18.71 20.73
C ALA A 351 -11.31 -19.42 20.95
N ARG A 352 -10.63 -19.08 22.05
CA ARG A 352 -9.35 -19.73 22.40
C ARG A 352 -9.52 -21.20 22.76
N GLU A 353 -10.63 -21.61 23.37
CA GLU A 353 -10.95 -23.03 23.65
C GLU A 353 -11.08 -23.83 22.34
N HIS A 354 -11.46 -23.17 21.22
CA HIS A 354 -11.44 -23.74 19.86
C HIS A 354 -10.07 -23.61 19.16
N GLY A 355 -9.08 -23.00 19.79
CA GLY A 355 -7.79 -22.72 19.17
C GLY A 355 -7.81 -21.54 18.19
N TRP A 356 -8.82 -20.67 18.26
CA TRP A 356 -8.93 -19.48 17.44
C TRP A 356 -8.33 -18.24 18.12
N HIS A 357 -7.76 -17.36 17.32
CA HIS A 357 -7.20 -16.10 17.77
C HIS A 357 -8.06 -14.95 17.30
N VAL A 358 -8.59 -14.17 18.24
CA VAL A 358 -9.51 -13.07 17.95
C VAL A 358 -8.74 -11.80 17.65
N GLY A 359 -9.17 -11.09 16.62
CA GLY A 359 -8.61 -9.80 16.24
C GLY A 359 -9.63 -8.68 16.16
N SER A 360 -9.14 -7.45 15.93
CA SER A 360 -9.99 -6.29 15.67
C SER A 360 -9.40 -5.36 14.61
N TYR A 361 -10.28 -4.73 13.83
CA TYR A 361 -9.98 -3.50 13.12
C TYR A 361 -10.14 -2.32 14.06
N CYS A 362 -9.29 -1.31 13.91
CA CYS A 362 -9.28 -0.12 14.76
C CYS A 362 -9.11 1.14 13.90
N ASN A 363 -9.43 2.30 14.47
CA ASN A 363 -9.33 3.57 13.77
C ASN A 363 -7.88 3.99 13.43
N GLY A 364 -6.90 3.57 14.21
CA GLY A 364 -5.56 4.11 14.14
C GLY A 364 -5.40 5.33 15.03
N THR A 365 -4.91 6.44 14.47
CA THR A 365 -4.55 7.63 15.25
C THR A 365 -5.44 8.84 14.98
N ARG A 366 -6.66 8.64 14.50
CA ARG A 366 -7.60 9.73 14.26
C ARG A 366 -8.44 10.01 15.48
N TRP A 367 -8.31 11.20 16.05
CA TRP A 367 -9.14 11.62 17.16
C TRP A 367 -10.53 12.01 16.67
N VAL A 368 -11.55 11.22 17.02
CA VAL A 368 -12.95 11.46 16.65
C VAL A 368 -13.62 12.34 17.72
N THR A 369 -14.14 13.47 17.30
CA THR A 369 -14.90 14.41 18.17
C THR A 369 -16.41 14.28 18.04
N GLU A 370 -16.89 13.79 16.90
CA GLU A 370 -18.31 13.52 16.65
C GLU A 370 -18.47 12.27 15.77
N GLN A 371 -19.51 11.49 16.04
CA GLN A 371 -19.96 10.43 15.14
C GLN A 371 -21.47 10.62 14.93
N TYR A 372 -21.87 11.00 13.72
CA TYR A 372 -23.19 11.55 13.45
C TYR A 372 -24.32 10.52 13.58
N TRP A 373 -24.07 9.27 13.17
CA TRP A 373 -25.08 8.22 13.19
C TRP A 373 -25.30 7.61 14.56
N SER A 374 -24.33 7.66 15.47
CA SER A 374 -24.48 7.23 16.86
C SER A 374 -24.94 8.36 17.78
N GLY A 375 -24.86 9.62 17.31
CA GLY A 375 -25.09 10.80 18.12
C GLY A 375 -23.98 11.06 19.16
N TYR A 376 -22.79 10.47 18.95
CA TYR A 376 -21.67 10.72 19.85
C TYR A 376 -21.16 12.15 19.71
N ASP A 377 -21.08 12.86 20.84
CA ASP A 377 -20.42 14.14 21.03
C ASP A 377 -19.27 13.96 22.03
N GLY A 378 -18.06 14.05 21.55
CA GLY A 378 -16.82 13.88 22.32
C GLY A 378 -16.07 15.17 22.61
N HIS A 379 -16.70 16.35 22.43
CA HIS A 379 -16.00 17.63 22.63
C HIS A 379 -15.52 17.84 24.07
N ASP A 380 -16.32 17.49 25.06
CA ASP A 380 -15.91 17.60 26.46
C ASP A 380 -14.72 16.67 26.76
N TYR A 381 -14.78 15.42 26.31
CA TYR A 381 -13.66 14.47 26.40
C TYR A 381 -12.40 14.99 25.71
N PHE A 382 -12.54 15.55 24.52
CA PHE A 382 -11.44 16.15 23.77
C PHE A 382 -10.75 17.28 24.54
N LEU A 383 -11.55 18.15 25.18
CA LEU A 383 -11.02 19.26 25.98
C LEU A 383 -10.35 18.75 27.26
N GLU A 384 -11.00 17.84 27.99
CA GLU A 384 -10.47 17.26 29.25
C GLU A 384 -9.14 16.52 29.00
N GLN A 385 -9.05 15.76 27.90
CA GLN A 385 -7.86 15.04 27.51
C GLN A 385 -6.83 15.92 26.78
N LYS A 386 -7.11 17.22 26.58
CA LYS A 386 -6.25 18.16 25.85
C LYS A 386 -5.87 17.61 24.47
N GLY A 387 -6.84 17.04 23.76
CA GLY A 387 -6.64 16.39 22.46
C GLY A 387 -5.95 17.29 21.46
N GLY A 388 -6.28 18.59 21.45
CA GLY A 388 -5.68 19.56 20.53
C GLY A 388 -4.15 19.71 20.59
N GLU A 389 -3.54 19.35 21.75
CA GLU A 389 -2.08 19.36 21.88
C GLU A 389 -1.40 18.17 21.18
N THR A 390 -2.18 17.21 20.69
CA THR A 390 -1.66 16.00 19.99
C THR A 390 -1.89 16.03 18.51
N LEU A 391 -2.66 16.98 17.97
CA LEU A 391 -3.13 16.96 16.60
C LEU A 391 -2.16 17.60 15.62
N CYS A 392 -2.01 16.99 14.47
CA CYS A 392 -1.26 17.55 13.35
C CYS A 392 -1.81 18.92 12.94
N ARG A 393 -0.91 19.84 12.61
CA ARG A 393 -1.25 21.19 12.13
C ARG A 393 -1.01 21.32 10.66
N THR A 394 -1.93 21.97 9.97
CA THR A 394 -1.72 22.41 8.58
C THR A 394 -0.77 23.61 8.54
N VAL A 395 -0.39 24.05 7.35
CA VAL A 395 0.46 25.23 7.18
C VAL A 395 -0.25 26.51 7.65
N GLU A 396 -1.59 26.55 7.59
CA GLU A 396 -2.45 27.62 8.12
C GLU A 396 -2.67 27.54 9.64
N ASN A 397 -2.00 26.60 10.30
CA ASN A 397 -2.14 26.33 11.74
C ASN A 397 -3.56 25.87 12.18
N THR A 398 -4.29 25.21 11.28
CA THR A 398 -5.52 24.48 11.61
C THR A 398 -5.22 23.00 11.85
N TYR A 399 -6.19 22.24 12.35
CA TYR A 399 -6.02 20.80 12.51
C TYR A 399 -6.17 20.06 11.18
N TRP A 400 -5.34 19.04 10.96
CA TRP A 400 -5.50 18.14 9.81
C TRP A 400 -6.80 17.37 9.92
N GLN A 401 -7.62 17.50 8.87
CA GLN A 401 -8.87 16.80 8.70
C GLN A 401 -8.89 16.15 7.31
N GLU A 402 -9.40 14.94 7.22
CA GLU A 402 -9.59 14.30 5.95
C GLU A 402 -10.95 14.62 5.31
N ARG A 403 -10.98 14.55 3.99
CA ARG A 403 -12.16 14.89 3.21
C ARG A 403 -13.37 13.99 3.50
N TRP A 404 -13.15 12.70 3.72
CA TRP A 404 -14.20 11.73 3.97
C TRP A 404 -14.70 11.71 5.42
N ASP A 405 -13.99 12.34 6.34
CA ASP A 405 -14.40 12.47 7.74
C ASP A 405 -15.64 13.37 7.93
N THR A 406 -16.13 14.04 6.90
CA THR A 406 -17.22 15.02 7.02
C THR A 406 -18.61 14.43 6.77
N SER A 407 -18.73 13.20 6.27
CA SER A 407 -20.03 12.61 5.91
C SER A 407 -20.70 11.85 7.06
N TRP A 408 -19.93 11.24 7.95
CA TRP A 408 -20.45 10.39 9.01
C TRP A 408 -19.79 10.59 10.38
N ARG A 409 -18.63 11.19 10.42
CA ARG A 409 -17.93 11.57 11.64
C ARG A 409 -17.15 12.87 11.43
N HIS A 410 -16.71 13.45 12.55
CA HIS A 410 -15.74 14.54 12.57
C HIS A 410 -14.50 14.08 13.33
N SER A 411 -13.34 14.12 12.68
CA SER A 411 -12.08 13.65 13.26
C SER A 411 -10.88 14.45 12.80
N TYR A 412 -9.80 14.34 13.58
CA TYR A 412 -8.52 14.99 13.31
C TYR A 412 -7.37 13.99 13.38
N ALA A 413 -6.37 14.18 12.55
CA ALA A 413 -5.16 13.36 12.54
C ALA A 413 -4.26 13.70 13.74
N ALA A 414 -3.88 12.70 14.52
CA ALA A 414 -2.92 12.89 15.61
C ALA A 414 -1.47 12.81 15.09
N CYS A 415 -0.59 13.64 15.64
CA CYS A 415 0.81 13.66 15.34
C CYS A 415 1.54 12.50 16.05
N LEU A 416 2.12 11.58 15.31
CA LEU A 416 2.83 10.43 15.88
C LEU A 416 4.14 10.79 16.59
N GLU A 417 4.69 11.98 16.35
CA GLU A 417 5.87 12.48 17.07
C GLU A 417 5.55 12.82 18.52
N VAL A 418 4.32 13.24 18.81
CA VAL A 418 3.88 13.56 20.16
C VAL A 418 3.83 12.29 21.01
N GLU A 419 4.59 12.24 22.11
CA GLU A 419 4.67 11.07 23.00
C GLU A 419 3.30 10.64 23.53
N ARG A 420 2.45 11.60 23.88
CA ARG A 420 1.09 11.31 24.37
C ARG A 420 0.23 10.59 23.33
N THR A 421 0.39 10.88 22.04
CA THR A 421 -0.28 10.13 20.97
C THR A 421 0.11 8.65 21.01
N ARG A 422 1.42 8.36 21.13
CA ARG A 422 1.91 6.99 21.19
C ARG A 422 1.51 6.29 22.50
N LYS A 423 1.52 7.02 23.62
CA LYS A 423 1.04 6.48 24.91
C LYS A 423 -0.45 6.13 24.87
N THR A 424 -1.28 6.98 24.26
CA THR A 424 -2.71 6.68 24.06
C THR A 424 -2.88 5.42 23.19
N ALA A 425 -2.08 5.25 22.14
CA ALA A 425 -2.10 4.06 21.32
C ALA A 425 -1.66 2.80 22.10
N GLU A 426 -0.63 2.91 22.95
CA GLU A 426 -0.16 1.83 23.82
C GLU A 426 -1.25 1.38 24.78
N ASP A 427 -1.85 2.31 25.53
CA ASP A 427 -2.91 2.04 26.51
C ASP A 427 -4.13 1.41 25.85
N PHE A 428 -4.49 1.89 24.64
CA PHE A 428 -5.55 1.33 23.81
C PHE A 428 -5.25 -0.13 23.42
N CYS A 429 -4.06 -0.42 22.90
CA CYS A 429 -3.67 -1.76 22.48
C CYS A 429 -3.54 -2.72 23.68
N LEU A 430 -3.00 -2.26 24.80
CA LEU A 430 -2.93 -3.03 26.05
C LEU A 430 -4.33 -3.36 26.58
N ARG A 431 -5.28 -2.43 26.45
CA ARG A 431 -6.68 -2.68 26.83
C ARG A 431 -7.28 -3.80 25.98
N LEU A 432 -7.16 -3.76 24.66
CA LEU A 432 -7.64 -4.82 23.77
C LEU A 432 -6.95 -6.16 24.08
N ALA A 433 -5.64 -6.15 24.30
CA ALA A 433 -4.90 -7.33 24.72
C ALA A 433 -5.44 -7.89 26.04
N GLY A 434 -5.75 -7.04 27.02
CA GLY A 434 -6.38 -7.40 28.29
C GLY A 434 -7.77 -8.01 28.15
N ASP A 435 -8.52 -7.62 27.12
CA ASP A 435 -9.81 -8.20 26.77
C ASP A 435 -9.69 -9.51 25.95
N GLY A 436 -8.46 -9.95 25.64
CA GLY A 436 -8.17 -11.27 25.07
C GLY A 436 -7.90 -11.27 23.57
N LEU A 437 -7.76 -10.12 22.92
CA LEU A 437 -7.44 -10.06 21.51
C LEU A 437 -5.95 -10.38 21.26
N ASP A 438 -5.67 -11.13 20.22
CA ASP A 438 -4.33 -11.56 19.80
C ASP A 438 -3.91 -10.96 18.45
N TYR A 439 -4.81 -10.24 17.76
CA TYR A 439 -4.57 -9.55 16.50
C TYR A 439 -5.17 -8.13 16.56
N ILE A 440 -4.36 -7.12 16.26
CA ILE A 440 -4.80 -5.73 16.29
C ILE A 440 -4.38 -5.05 14.97
N GLN A 441 -5.35 -4.76 14.10
CA GLN A 441 -5.16 -3.88 12.94
C GLN A 441 -5.33 -2.44 13.41
N PHE A 442 -4.35 -1.95 14.17
CA PHE A 442 -4.41 -0.63 14.76
C PHE A 442 -4.43 0.48 13.71
N LEU A 443 -3.57 0.37 12.69
CA LEU A 443 -3.41 1.35 11.62
C LEU A 443 -4.37 1.08 10.45
N ASP A 444 -5.65 0.88 10.70
CA ASP A 444 -6.61 0.64 9.63
C ASP A 444 -6.81 1.90 8.75
N GLN A 445 -6.86 3.07 9.34
CA GLN A 445 -7.08 4.33 8.61
C GLN A 445 -5.80 5.18 8.41
N ASN A 446 -4.68 4.66 8.84
CA ASN A 446 -3.35 5.18 8.51
C ASN A 446 -2.73 4.32 7.40
N VAL A 447 -3.36 4.33 6.24
CA VAL A 447 -3.07 3.46 5.10
C VAL A 447 -1.57 3.40 4.80
N GLY A 448 -1.02 2.19 4.73
CA GLY A 448 0.42 1.98 4.45
C GLY A 448 1.35 2.43 5.57
N CYS A 449 0.89 2.54 6.82
CA CYS A 449 1.62 3.11 7.96
C CYS A 449 2.00 4.59 7.72
N THR A 450 1.00 5.39 7.36
CA THR A 450 1.19 6.81 7.06
C THR A 450 1.17 7.66 8.32
N ALA A 451 2.26 8.40 8.58
CA ALA A 451 2.22 9.56 9.46
C ALA A 451 1.67 10.78 8.71
N PHE A 452 0.90 11.61 9.40
CA PHE A 452 0.33 12.80 8.80
C PHE A 452 1.33 13.95 8.76
N PRO A 453 1.31 14.80 7.72
CA PRO A 453 2.10 16.02 7.71
C PRO A 453 1.74 16.92 8.88
N CYS A 454 2.75 17.54 9.51
CA CYS A 454 2.52 18.44 10.63
C CYS A 454 3.46 19.65 10.55
N TYR A 455 2.89 20.84 10.70
CA TYR A 455 3.60 22.13 10.71
C TYR A 455 3.64 22.75 12.11
N ALA A 456 3.30 21.99 13.16
CA ALA A 456 3.37 22.46 14.53
C ALA A 456 4.80 22.79 14.95
N GLU A 457 4.98 23.88 15.71
CA GLU A 457 6.30 24.34 16.17
C GLU A 457 6.69 23.75 17.54
N ASP A 458 5.70 23.13 18.22
CA ASP A 458 5.79 22.65 19.60
C ASP A 458 5.69 21.11 19.74
N HIS A 459 5.67 20.35 18.64
CA HIS A 459 5.53 18.89 18.65
C HIS A 459 6.86 18.12 18.68
N GLY A 460 8.01 18.81 18.82
CA GLY A 460 9.31 18.14 18.92
C GLY A 460 9.93 17.72 17.58
N HIS A 461 9.33 18.11 16.46
CA HIS A 461 9.86 17.91 15.11
C HIS A 461 10.01 19.25 14.37
N PRO A 462 10.76 19.31 13.24
CA PRO A 462 10.75 20.48 12.38
C PRO A 462 9.33 20.82 11.92
N PRO A 463 8.92 22.11 11.88
CA PRO A 463 7.54 22.50 11.57
C PRO A 463 7.24 22.39 10.06
N MET A 464 7.47 21.22 9.50
CA MET A 464 7.24 20.83 8.12
C MET A 464 7.30 19.30 7.96
N PRO A 465 6.67 18.72 6.93
CA PRO A 465 6.81 17.30 6.61
C PRO A 465 8.26 16.91 6.32
N GLY A 466 8.65 15.70 6.69
CA GLY A 466 10.02 15.22 6.44
C GLY A 466 10.30 13.84 7.04
N GLN A 467 11.57 13.46 7.09
CA GLN A 467 12.04 12.16 7.59
C GLN A 467 11.56 11.82 9.01
N TRP A 468 11.30 12.81 9.86
CA TRP A 468 10.74 12.60 11.18
C TRP A 468 9.43 11.81 11.17
N MET A 469 8.64 11.90 10.08
CA MET A 469 7.40 11.15 9.91
C MET A 469 7.67 9.63 9.87
N THR A 470 8.68 9.21 9.13
CA THR A 470 9.15 7.81 9.13
C THR A 470 9.61 7.37 10.50
N LYS A 471 10.44 8.20 11.16
CA LYS A 471 10.94 7.92 12.51
C LYS A 471 9.84 7.87 13.57
N ALA A 472 8.79 8.64 13.39
CA ALA A 472 7.61 8.60 14.26
C ALA A 472 6.82 7.28 14.11
N CYS A 473 6.68 6.77 12.87
CA CYS A 473 6.10 5.44 12.62
C CYS A 473 6.98 4.31 13.19
N GLU A 474 8.30 4.39 13.07
CA GLU A 474 9.22 3.42 13.72
C GLU A 474 9.04 3.41 15.26
N ARG A 475 8.89 4.58 15.89
CA ARG A 475 8.59 4.67 17.34
C ARG A 475 7.22 4.10 17.70
N LEU A 476 6.23 4.22 16.83
CA LEU A 476 4.96 3.52 17.03
C LEU A 476 5.13 2.00 16.92
N GLY A 477 6.00 1.52 16.04
CA GLY A 477 6.41 0.12 15.99
C GLY A 477 7.06 -0.35 17.30
N ASP A 478 7.91 0.49 17.95
CA ASP A 478 8.44 0.20 19.29
C ASP A 478 7.31 0.02 20.31
N THR A 479 6.28 0.86 20.23
CA THR A 479 5.08 0.75 21.07
C THR A 479 4.38 -0.60 20.87
N PHE A 480 4.19 -1.05 19.63
CA PHE A 480 3.58 -2.36 19.36
C PHE A 480 4.42 -3.51 19.93
N ARG A 481 5.74 -3.44 19.82
CA ARG A 481 6.65 -4.42 20.43
C ARG A 481 6.54 -4.39 21.97
N SER A 482 6.33 -3.21 22.58
CA SER A 482 6.09 -3.09 24.03
C SER A 482 4.80 -3.82 24.42
N VAL A 483 3.71 -3.57 23.70
CA VAL A 483 2.42 -4.23 23.94
C VAL A 483 2.55 -5.76 23.83
N CYS A 484 3.27 -6.27 22.82
CA CYS A 484 3.52 -7.73 22.71
C CYS A 484 4.23 -8.29 23.95
N ARG A 485 5.24 -7.59 24.45
CA ARG A 485 5.98 -8.05 25.65
C ARG A 485 5.12 -7.99 26.92
N GLU A 486 4.40 -6.89 27.12
CA GLU A 486 3.59 -6.67 28.32
C GLU A 486 2.35 -7.57 28.38
N SER A 487 1.75 -7.88 27.24
CA SER A 487 0.62 -8.80 27.16
C SER A 487 0.97 -10.23 27.58
N GLY A 488 2.25 -10.61 27.45
CA GLY A 488 2.73 -11.98 27.73
C GLY A 488 2.19 -13.03 26.75
N ARG A 489 1.65 -12.59 25.60
CA ARG A 489 1.02 -13.46 24.59
C ARG A 489 1.57 -13.19 23.18
N PRO A 490 1.54 -14.19 22.28
CA PRO A 490 1.96 -14.01 20.90
C PRO A 490 0.90 -13.20 20.13
N MET A 491 1.09 -11.89 20.07
CA MET A 491 0.20 -10.93 19.38
C MET A 491 0.69 -10.60 17.98
N ALA A 492 -0.26 -10.30 17.09
CA ALA A 492 -0.01 -9.80 15.75
C ALA A 492 -0.49 -8.36 15.60
N PHE A 493 0.33 -7.52 14.98
CA PHE A 493 -0.07 -6.18 14.54
C PHE A 493 -0.22 -6.15 13.02
N ALA A 494 -1.30 -5.54 12.58
CA ALA A 494 -1.65 -5.39 11.19
C ALA A 494 -1.93 -3.94 10.82
N LEU A 495 -1.98 -3.67 9.53
CA LEU A 495 -2.38 -2.38 8.98
C LEU A 495 -3.17 -2.52 7.68
N GLU A 496 -3.90 -1.46 7.33
CA GLU A 496 -4.59 -1.33 6.06
C GLU A 496 -3.60 -0.98 4.94
N GLN A 497 -3.65 -1.73 3.84
CA GLN A 497 -2.78 -1.68 2.67
C GLN A 497 -1.30 -2.05 2.99
N PRO A 498 -0.51 -2.38 1.99
CA PRO A 498 0.90 -2.70 2.17
C PRO A 498 1.70 -1.53 2.76
N CYS A 499 2.57 -1.83 3.72
CA CYS A 499 3.55 -0.87 4.21
C CYS A 499 4.82 -0.86 3.36
N CYS A 500 5.55 0.24 3.45
CA CYS A 500 6.89 0.30 2.88
C CYS A 500 7.89 -0.54 3.68
N GLU A 501 9.07 -0.74 3.12
CA GLU A 501 10.14 -1.60 3.66
C GLU A 501 10.61 -1.21 5.06
N TYR A 502 10.53 0.05 5.46
CA TYR A 502 10.98 0.50 6.80
C TYR A 502 10.14 -0.09 7.94
N PHE A 503 8.88 -0.47 7.65
CA PHE A 503 7.93 -0.95 8.67
C PHE A 503 7.74 -2.47 8.63
N LEU A 504 8.42 -3.17 7.73
CA LEU A 504 8.34 -4.63 7.62
C LEU A 504 8.68 -5.36 8.93
N ARG A 505 9.58 -4.77 9.76
CA ARG A 505 9.96 -5.37 11.04
C ARG A 505 8.97 -5.13 12.16
N ASP A 506 8.07 -4.16 12.02
CA ASP A 506 7.15 -3.72 13.07
C ASP A 506 5.72 -4.21 12.83
N ILE A 507 5.42 -4.56 11.59
CA ILE A 507 4.12 -5.07 11.15
C ILE A 507 4.26 -6.54 10.76
N HIS A 508 3.26 -7.35 11.12
CA HIS A 508 3.27 -8.79 10.88
C HIS A 508 2.47 -9.17 9.64
N ILE A 509 1.41 -8.41 9.33
CA ILE A 509 0.51 -8.70 8.22
C ILE A 509 -0.14 -7.42 7.67
N CYS A 510 -0.32 -7.35 6.37
CA CYS A 510 -1.03 -6.27 5.68
C CYS A 510 -2.38 -6.75 5.14
N ASP A 511 -3.42 -5.95 5.36
CA ASP A 511 -4.74 -6.13 4.74
C ASP A 511 -4.74 -5.56 3.32
N VAL A 512 -4.78 -6.44 2.32
CA VAL A 512 -4.74 -6.06 0.91
C VAL A 512 -6.15 -5.98 0.36
N ARG A 513 -6.65 -4.77 0.17
CA ARG A 513 -7.99 -4.51 -0.38
C ARG A 513 -7.94 -4.34 -1.89
N VAL A 514 -7.40 -5.31 -2.60
CA VAL A 514 -7.36 -5.30 -4.07
C VAL A 514 -8.59 -5.94 -4.64
N GLY A 515 -9.24 -5.24 -5.54
CA GLY A 515 -10.28 -5.82 -6.39
C GLY A 515 -9.65 -6.70 -7.47
N PRO A 516 -10.36 -7.73 -7.94
CA PRO A 516 -9.93 -8.49 -9.11
C PRO A 516 -9.82 -7.59 -10.35
N PRO A 517 -9.05 -7.99 -11.37
CA PRO A 517 -8.99 -7.28 -12.64
C PRO A 517 -10.38 -7.01 -13.19
N GLY A 518 -10.61 -5.78 -13.68
CA GLY A 518 -11.91 -5.40 -14.25
C GLY A 518 -12.93 -4.85 -13.24
N HIS A 519 -12.59 -4.77 -11.95
CA HIS A 519 -13.52 -4.20 -10.96
C HIS A 519 -13.79 -2.70 -11.23
N PRO A 520 -15.07 -2.29 -11.37
CA PRO A 520 -15.43 -0.92 -11.79
C PRO A 520 -15.02 0.17 -10.79
N TYR A 521 -14.82 -0.19 -9.53
CA TYR A 521 -14.40 0.72 -8.47
C TYR A 521 -12.94 1.19 -8.62
N TYR A 522 -12.09 0.36 -9.21
CA TYR A 522 -10.68 0.70 -9.40
C TYR A 522 -10.38 0.87 -10.88
N LYS A 523 -10.40 2.09 -11.38
CA LYS A 523 -10.10 2.47 -12.78
C LYS A 523 -8.66 2.18 -13.21
N GLY A 524 -7.83 1.57 -12.37
CA GLY A 524 -6.48 1.10 -12.66
C GLY A 524 -6.38 -0.41 -12.47
N GLY A 525 -5.54 -1.08 -13.23
CA GLY A 525 -5.23 -2.49 -13.01
C GLY A 525 -4.43 -2.64 -11.71
N PHE A 526 -5.02 -3.23 -10.67
CA PHE A 526 -4.25 -3.67 -9.51
C PHE A 526 -3.42 -4.89 -9.89
N ILE A 527 -2.18 -4.90 -9.43
CA ILE A 527 -1.23 -5.99 -9.59
C ILE A 527 -0.63 -6.34 -8.23
N PRO A 528 -0.16 -7.57 -8.04
CA PRO A 528 0.43 -8.01 -6.77
C PRO A 528 1.88 -7.51 -6.60
N LEU A 529 2.09 -6.20 -6.77
CA LEU A 529 3.43 -5.62 -6.69
C LEU A 529 4.01 -5.69 -5.27
N ALA A 530 3.17 -5.48 -4.26
CA ALA A 530 3.61 -5.57 -2.86
C ALA A 530 4.03 -7.00 -2.50
N GLN A 531 3.26 -8.00 -2.95
CA GLN A 531 3.60 -9.40 -2.77
C GLN A 531 4.88 -9.76 -3.53
N PHE A 532 5.03 -9.26 -4.75
CA PHE A 532 6.24 -9.49 -5.55
C PHE A 532 7.50 -8.93 -4.86
N LEU A 533 7.39 -7.79 -4.18
CA LEU A 533 8.52 -7.15 -3.52
C LEU A 533 8.79 -7.69 -2.10
N HIS A 534 7.74 -8.03 -1.33
CA HIS A 534 7.86 -8.16 0.12
C HIS A 534 7.30 -9.45 0.72
N HIS A 535 6.74 -10.37 -0.07
CA HIS A 535 6.08 -11.58 0.48
C HIS A 535 6.99 -12.44 1.37
N GLU A 536 8.29 -12.48 1.10
CA GLU A 536 9.26 -13.21 1.93
C GLU A 536 9.42 -12.63 3.34
N TYR A 537 8.96 -11.39 3.58
CA TYR A 537 9.27 -10.61 4.78
C TYR A 537 8.05 -10.28 5.62
N ILE A 538 6.86 -10.31 5.04
CA ILE A 538 5.59 -9.97 5.69
C ILE A 538 4.44 -10.79 5.12
N LEU A 539 3.44 -11.08 5.96
CA LEU A 539 2.23 -11.74 5.50
C LEU A 539 1.24 -10.76 4.87
N PHE A 540 0.39 -11.27 4.00
CA PHE A 540 -0.72 -10.53 3.41
C PHE A 540 -2.02 -11.29 3.63
N GLN A 541 -3.12 -10.56 3.82
CA GLN A 541 -4.47 -11.11 3.88
C GLN A 541 -5.39 -10.33 2.93
N GLY A 542 -6.39 -11.01 2.38
CA GLY A 542 -7.36 -10.43 1.49
C GLY A 542 -8.80 -10.66 1.96
N ALA A 543 -9.02 -10.72 3.27
CA ALA A 543 -10.30 -11.07 3.86
C ALA A 543 -11.35 -9.95 3.70
N PHE A 544 -10.93 -8.68 3.83
CA PHE A 544 -11.86 -7.58 3.69
C PHE A 544 -12.21 -7.34 2.23
N GLY A 545 -13.44 -7.62 1.86
CA GLY A 545 -13.96 -7.40 0.53
C GLY A 545 -15.44 -7.63 0.50
N CYS A 546 -16.14 -6.67 -0.12
CA CYS A 546 -17.53 -6.76 -0.41
C CYS A 546 -17.68 -7.27 -1.84
N GLY A 547 -18.47 -8.27 -2.03
CA GLY A 547 -18.89 -8.66 -3.36
C GLY A 547 -19.82 -7.60 -3.94
N GLN A 548 -19.56 -7.21 -5.18
CA GLN A 548 -20.47 -6.33 -5.90
C GLN A 548 -21.29 -7.09 -6.94
N GLU A 549 -20.99 -8.38 -7.15
CA GLU A 549 -21.67 -9.23 -8.11
C GLU A 549 -21.40 -10.72 -7.76
N PRO A 550 -22.17 -11.68 -8.35
CA PRO A 550 -22.16 -13.08 -7.91
C PRO A 550 -20.81 -13.80 -7.96
N TYR A 551 -19.94 -13.43 -8.90
CA TYR A 551 -18.63 -14.10 -9.09
C TYR A 551 -17.50 -13.43 -8.34
N HIS A 552 -17.73 -12.30 -7.71
CA HIS A 552 -16.70 -11.48 -7.11
C HIS A 552 -15.87 -12.21 -6.04
N LEU A 553 -16.53 -12.84 -5.06
CA LEU A 553 -15.83 -13.55 -3.99
C LEU A 553 -15.06 -14.79 -4.47
N PRO A 554 -15.58 -15.67 -5.33
CA PRO A 554 -14.83 -16.76 -5.93
C PRO A 554 -13.60 -16.27 -6.71
N ILE A 555 -13.74 -15.26 -7.57
CA ILE A 555 -12.64 -14.65 -8.33
C ILE A 555 -11.60 -14.05 -7.39
N ARG A 556 -12.05 -13.29 -6.39
CA ARG A 556 -11.18 -12.67 -5.41
C ARG A 556 -10.41 -13.71 -4.58
N THR A 557 -11.08 -14.79 -4.17
CA THR A 557 -10.43 -15.89 -3.44
C THR A 557 -9.37 -16.55 -4.30
N ALA A 558 -9.64 -16.80 -5.58
CA ALA A 558 -8.68 -17.37 -6.53
C ALA A 558 -7.45 -16.45 -6.71
N ALA A 559 -7.67 -15.17 -6.95
CA ALA A 559 -6.59 -14.20 -7.09
C ALA A 559 -5.75 -14.08 -5.80
N ASN A 560 -6.41 -13.97 -4.64
CA ASN A 560 -5.72 -13.91 -3.35
C ASN A 560 -4.89 -15.17 -3.07
N PHE A 561 -5.40 -16.35 -3.42
CA PHE A 561 -4.65 -17.59 -3.26
C PHE A 561 -3.35 -17.59 -4.07
N VAL A 562 -3.43 -17.31 -5.38
CA VAL A 562 -2.23 -17.34 -6.22
C VAL A 562 -1.24 -16.24 -5.87
N TRP A 563 -1.70 -15.13 -5.29
CA TRP A 563 -0.85 -14.03 -4.80
C TRP A 563 -0.29 -14.25 -3.38
N GLY A 564 -0.54 -15.41 -2.79
CA GLY A 564 -0.01 -15.75 -1.48
C GLY A 564 -0.70 -15.04 -0.30
N ASN A 565 -1.90 -14.49 -0.48
CA ASN A 565 -2.66 -13.85 0.58
C ASN A 565 -3.43 -14.89 1.41
N ILE A 566 -3.55 -14.67 2.72
CA ILE A 566 -4.43 -15.45 3.58
C ILE A 566 -5.88 -15.20 3.14
N PRO A 567 -6.67 -16.25 2.87
CA PRO A 567 -8.06 -16.10 2.46
C PRO A 567 -8.94 -15.65 3.63
N GLY A 568 -10.10 -15.10 3.30
CA GLY A 568 -11.10 -14.75 4.29
C GLY A 568 -12.31 -14.05 3.70
N GLY A 569 -13.23 -13.65 4.56
CA GLY A 569 -14.44 -12.95 4.17
C GLY A 569 -15.19 -12.39 5.38
N VAL A 570 -16.26 -11.64 5.10
CA VAL A 570 -17.11 -11.06 6.12
C VAL A 570 -18.33 -11.96 6.31
N LEU A 571 -18.50 -12.45 7.52
CA LEU A 571 -19.56 -13.38 7.87
C LEU A 571 -20.89 -12.65 8.09
N THR A 572 -21.95 -13.17 7.50
CA THR A 572 -23.32 -12.73 7.74
C THR A 572 -23.95 -13.44 8.94
N GLY A 573 -25.07 -12.93 9.43
CA GLY A 573 -25.78 -13.51 10.58
C GLY A 573 -26.42 -14.87 10.34
N ASP A 574 -26.52 -15.31 9.08
CA ASP A 574 -27.00 -16.64 8.70
C ASP A 574 -25.88 -17.64 8.34
N GLY A 575 -24.62 -17.25 8.60
CA GLY A 575 -23.47 -18.15 8.43
C GLY A 575 -22.94 -18.20 6.99
N ASP A 576 -23.24 -17.20 6.18
CA ASP A 576 -22.72 -17.07 4.83
C ASP A 576 -21.68 -15.92 4.74
N PHE A 577 -20.97 -15.79 3.61
CA PHE A 577 -20.10 -14.64 3.36
C PHE A 577 -20.82 -13.57 2.55
N VAL A 578 -20.52 -12.31 2.86
CA VAL A 578 -21.09 -11.18 2.12
C VAL A 578 -20.64 -11.22 0.66
N ASN A 579 -21.60 -11.41 -0.23
CA ASN A 579 -21.42 -11.40 -1.68
C ASN A 579 -22.62 -10.69 -2.31
N ARG A 580 -22.58 -9.36 -2.34
CA ARG A 580 -23.73 -8.56 -2.72
C ARG A 580 -23.38 -7.39 -3.61
N ASP A 581 -24.32 -7.08 -4.50
CA ASP A 581 -24.41 -5.82 -5.21
C ASP A 581 -24.74 -4.66 -4.26
N HIS A 582 -23.80 -3.76 -4.06
CA HIS A 582 -24.02 -2.52 -3.35
C HIS A 582 -23.11 -1.41 -3.88
N PRO A 583 -23.59 -0.17 -4.02
CA PRO A 583 -22.82 0.94 -4.57
C PRO A 583 -21.70 1.43 -3.67
N GLN A 584 -21.69 1.06 -2.39
CA GLN A 584 -20.63 1.48 -1.47
C GLN A 584 -19.48 0.48 -1.41
N PRO A 585 -18.24 0.96 -1.39
CA PRO A 585 -17.06 0.11 -1.36
C PRO A 585 -16.91 -0.76 -0.12
N TRP A 586 -17.52 -0.36 1.00
CA TRP A 586 -17.50 -1.07 2.28
C TRP A 586 -18.52 -2.19 2.38
N GLY A 587 -19.45 -2.24 1.40
CA GLY A 587 -20.53 -3.19 1.38
C GLY A 587 -21.61 -2.96 2.43
N VAL A 588 -22.71 -3.64 2.21
CA VAL A 588 -23.80 -3.73 3.17
C VAL A 588 -23.83 -5.12 3.75
N TRP A 589 -23.84 -5.19 5.06
CA TRP A 589 -23.84 -6.43 5.82
C TRP A 589 -25.27 -6.86 6.09
N GLU A 590 -25.93 -7.43 5.09
CA GLU A 590 -27.28 -7.99 5.29
C GLU A 590 -27.24 -9.49 5.45
N PRO A 591 -28.07 -10.06 6.34
CA PRO A 591 -28.34 -11.50 6.33
C PRO A 591 -28.97 -11.90 4.98
N LYS A 592 -28.77 -13.13 4.56
CA LYS A 592 -29.40 -13.76 3.38
C LYS A 592 -29.06 -13.08 2.05
N LEU A 593 -27.83 -13.24 1.64
CA LEU A 593 -27.32 -12.74 0.35
C LEU A 593 -27.30 -13.81 -0.75
N GLY A 594 -27.88 -14.93 -0.52
CA GLY A 594 -27.89 -16.08 -1.43
C GLY A 594 -26.95 -17.20 -0.97
N ASN A 595 -26.81 -18.21 -1.76
CA ASN A 595 -25.97 -19.37 -1.46
C ASN A 595 -24.55 -19.12 -2.02
N ASN A 596 -23.58 -18.91 -1.13
CA ASN A 596 -22.16 -18.76 -1.47
C ASN A 596 -21.37 -20.09 -1.40
N SER A 597 -22.02 -21.22 -1.68
CA SER A 597 -21.36 -22.54 -1.67
C SER A 597 -20.07 -22.56 -2.51
N ASN A 598 -20.06 -21.83 -3.63
CA ASN A 598 -18.89 -21.70 -4.50
C ASN A 598 -17.74 -20.99 -3.79
N THR A 599 -18.04 -19.92 -3.03
CA THR A 599 -17.04 -19.21 -2.23
C THR A 599 -16.46 -20.11 -1.15
N PHE A 600 -17.30 -20.86 -0.43
CA PHE A 600 -16.83 -21.82 0.57
C PHE A 600 -15.97 -22.92 -0.04
N ALA A 601 -16.38 -23.47 -1.19
CA ALA A 601 -15.64 -24.54 -1.86
C ALA A 601 -14.23 -24.10 -2.26
N ILE A 602 -14.09 -22.97 -2.94
CA ILE A 602 -12.78 -22.48 -3.37
C ILE A 602 -11.93 -22.00 -2.17
N MET A 603 -12.54 -21.41 -1.15
CA MET A 603 -11.84 -20.95 0.05
C MET A 603 -11.31 -22.12 0.87
N LYS A 604 -12.09 -23.19 1.02
CA LYS A 604 -11.66 -24.46 1.63
C LYS A 604 -10.45 -25.02 0.89
N SER A 605 -10.51 -25.09 -0.45
CA SER A 605 -9.40 -25.58 -1.27
C SER A 605 -8.15 -24.71 -1.11
N ALA A 606 -8.30 -23.39 -1.16
CA ALA A 606 -7.22 -22.43 -0.99
C ALA A 606 -6.54 -22.58 0.38
N ALA A 607 -7.32 -22.70 1.46
CA ALA A 607 -6.81 -22.88 2.82
C ALA A 607 -6.05 -24.21 2.97
N ALA A 608 -6.59 -25.30 2.42
CA ALA A 608 -5.97 -26.62 2.48
C ALA A 608 -4.61 -26.66 1.76
N VAL A 609 -4.54 -26.12 0.53
CA VAL A 609 -3.29 -26.07 -0.23
C VAL A 609 -2.28 -25.18 0.47
N ARG A 610 -2.66 -23.96 0.89
CA ARG A 610 -1.75 -23.01 1.55
C ARG A 610 -1.14 -23.59 2.82
N ARG A 611 -1.91 -24.29 3.62
CA ARG A 611 -1.45 -24.92 4.88
C ARG A 611 -0.68 -26.24 4.66
N GLY A 612 -0.94 -26.89 3.54
CA GLY A 612 -0.32 -28.16 3.13
C GLY A 612 0.90 -27.95 2.23
N ALA A 613 0.85 -28.54 1.05
CA ALA A 613 1.94 -28.53 0.06
C ALA A 613 2.35 -27.10 -0.37
N GLY A 614 1.42 -26.17 -0.36
CA GLY A 614 1.67 -24.77 -0.70
C GLY A 614 2.44 -23.96 0.35
N ARG A 615 2.59 -24.44 1.59
CA ARG A 615 3.18 -23.67 2.69
C ARG A 615 4.58 -23.10 2.39
N PRO A 616 5.55 -23.86 1.85
CA PRO A 616 6.88 -23.33 1.53
C PRO A 616 6.84 -22.19 0.53
N TYR A 617 5.87 -22.19 -0.36
CA TYR A 617 5.70 -21.23 -1.45
C TYR A 617 4.83 -20.03 -1.05
N LEU A 618 3.62 -20.28 -0.58
CA LEU A 618 2.59 -19.27 -0.33
C LEU A 618 2.67 -18.60 1.04
N VAL A 619 3.51 -19.09 1.96
CA VAL A 619 3.79 -18.45 3.25
C VAL A 619 5.18 -17.84 3.27
N TYR A 620 6.20 -18.61 2.86
CA TYR A 620 7.61 -18.22 2.99
C TYR A 620 8.28 -17.87 1.66
N GLY A 621 7.63 -18.16 0.54
CA GLY A 621 8.24 -18.10 -0.77
C GLY A 621 8.30 -16.70 -1.35
N ARG A 622 9.06 -16.61 -2.45
CA ARG A 622 9.26 -15.45 -3.27
C ARG A 622 8.42 -15.57 -4.54
N MET A 623 7.55 -14.57 -4.79
CA MET A 623 6.80 -14.50 -6.03
C MET A 623 7.75 -14.30 -7.22
N GLN A 624 7.54 -15.06 -8.28
CA GLN A 624 8.30 -15.03 -9.53
C GLN A 624 7.47 -14.43 -10.66
N LYS A 625 8.13 -14.08 -11.75
CA LYS A 625 7.44 -13.73 -13.01
C LYS A 625 6.55 -14.91 -13.43
N PRO A 626 5.32 -14.68 -13.91
CA PRO A 626 4.39 -15.74 -14.28
C PRO A 626 4.99 -16.80 -15.19
N ALA A 627 4.53 -18.03 -15.09
CA ALA A 627 4.87 -19.09 -16.00
C ALA A 627 4.21 -18.87 -17.37
N HIS A 628 4.77 -19.46 -18.41
CA HIS A 628 4.12 -19.48 -19.69
C HIS A 628 3.05 -20.57 -19.72
N LEU A 629 1.78 -20.14 -19.67
CA LEU A 629 0.62 -21.00 -19.76
C LEU A 629 -0.15 -20.72 -21.03
N GLU A 630 -0.66 -21.76 -21.64
CA GLU A 630 -1.50 -21.72 -22.84
C GLU A 630 -2.89 -22.27 -22.54
N GLU A 631 -3.86 -21.99 -23.41
CA GLU A 631 -5.24 -22.50 -23.34
C GLU A 631 -6.08 -22.00 -22.14
N ILE A 632 -5.66 -20.91 -21.48
CA ILE A 632 -6.49 -20.32 -20.42
C ILE A 632 -7.72 -19.66 -21.05
N ARG A 633 -8.90 -20.19 -20.74
CA ARG A 633 -10.18 -19.62 -21.16
C ARG A 633 -10.44 -18.29 -20.46
N THR A 634 -10.89 -17.28 -21.20
CA THR A 634 -11.44 -16.05 -20.64
C THR A 634 -12.95 -16.21 -20.44
N MET A 635 -13.42 -15.94 -19.23
CA MET A 635 -14.83 -15.87 -18.87
C MET A 635 -15.30 -14.44 -19.01
N SER A 636 -16.49 -14.25 -19.61
CA SER A 636 -17.11 -12.93 -19.76
C SER A 636 -18.55 -12.99 -19.27
N TRP A 637 -18.98 -11.96 -18.55
CA TRP A 637 -20.37 -11.87 -18.06
C TRP A 637 -20.81 -10.41 -17.96
N GLN A 638 -22.11 -10.21 -18.00
CA GLN A 638 -22.74 -8.91 -17.83
C GLN A 638 -23.33 -8.81 -16.43
N TYR A 639 -23.08 -7.70 -15.74
CA TYR A 639 -23.70 -7.39 -14.47
C TYR A 639 -24.13 -5.91 -14.43
N GLY A 640 -25.43 -5.65 -14.42
CA GLY A 640 -25.97 -4.32 -14.63
C GLY A 640 -25.49 -3.74 -15.96
N ASP A 641 -24.96 -2.54 -15.93
CA ASP A 641 -24.37 -1.85 -17.10
C ASP A 641 -22.89 -2.21 -17.35
N PHE A 642 -22.30 -3.11 -16.54
CA PHE A 642 -20.90 -3.47 -16.63
C PHE A 642 -20.70 -4.80 -17.33
N ALA A 643 -19.87 -4.77 -18.38
CA ALA A 643 -19.28 -5.97 -18.96
C ALA A 643 -18.01 -6.33 -18.20
N ASN A 644 -17.97 -7.53 -17.67
CA ASN A 644 -16.85 -8.04 -16.88
C ASN A 644 -16.18 -9.20 -17.61
N GLU A 645 -14.87 -9.36 -17.38
CA GLU A 645 -14.11 -10.51 -17.86
C GLU A 645 -13.01 -10.89 -16.87
N ALA A 646 -12.72 -12.17 -16.80
CA ALA A 646 -11.58 -12.68 -16.02
C ALA A 646 -11.08 -14.01 -16.62
N PRO A 647 -9.80 -14.37 -16.45
CA PRO A 647 -9.34 -15.71 -16.77
C PRO A 647 -10.08 -16.74 -15.91
N ALA A 648 -10.44 -17.87 -16.48
CA ALA A 648 -11.07 -18.98 -15.74
C ALA A 648 -10.14 -19.56 -14.67
N VAL A 649 -8.85 -19.48 -14.90
CA VAL A 649 -7.79 -19.91 -14.00
C VAL A 649 -6.85 -18.76 -13.74
N PHE A 650 -6.58 -18.47 -12.47
CA PHE A 650 -5.48 -17.60 -12.05
C PHE A 650 -4.25 -18.44 -11.78
N ASP A 651 -3.07 -17.87 -12.03
CA ASP A 651 -1.79 -18.51 -11.79
C ASP A 651 -0.74 -17.58 -11.20
N CYS A 652 0.22 -18.15 -10.52
CA CYS A 652 1.44 -17.48 -10.11
C CYS A 652 2.56 -18.48 -9.85
N LEU A 653 3.77 -18.15 -10.27
CA LEU A 653 4.96 -18.94 -10.01
C LEU A 653 5.64 -18.46 -8.73
N TRP A 654 6.06 -19.40 -7.90
CA TRP A 654 6.69 -19.16 -6.62
C TRP A 654 8.01 -19.93 -6.48
N GLU A 655 8.94 -19.35 -5.75
CA GLU A 655 10.19 -19.98 -5.32
C GLU A 655 10.17 -20.14 -3.81
N ALA A 656 10.31 -21.37 -3.34
CA ALA A 656 10.44 -21.68 -1.92
C ALA A 656 11.82 -21.27 -1.38
N PRO A 657 12.01 -21.12 -0.05
CA PRO A 657 13.32 -20.75 0.53
C PRO A 657 14.47 -21.69 0.17
N ASP A 658 14.19 -22.93 -0.18
CA ASP A 658 15.17 -23.92 -0.63
C ASP A 658 15.46 -23.89 -2.14
N GLY A 659 14.85 -22.94 -2.87
CA GLY A 659 15.05 -22.73 -4.31
C GLY A 659 14.15 -23.58 -5.22
N ARG A 660 13.28 -24.44 -4.67
CA ARG A 660 12.29 -25.19 -5.49
C ARG A 660 11.24 -24.23 -6.04
N LEU A 661 10.80 -24.49 -7.27
CA LEU A 661 9.73 -23.73 -7.89
C LEU A 661 8.40 -24.47 -7.76
N GLY A 662 7.33 -23.72 -7.57
CA GLY A 662 5.95 -24.20 -7.50
C GLY A 662 5.00 -23.26 -8.23
N LEU A 663 4.11 -23.83 -9.03
CA LEU A 663 3.07 -23.14 -9.76
C LEU A 663 1.75 -23.22 -8.99
N ALA A 664 1.30 -22.10 -8.46
CA ALA A 664 -0.02 -21.97 -7.85
C ALA A 664 -1.06 -21.73 -8.92
N LEU A 665 -2.13 -22.52 -8.93
CA LEU A 665 -3.24 -22.45 -9.89
C LEU A 665 -4.56 -22.40 -9.12
N ALA A 666 -5.51 -21.56 -9.58
CA ALA A 666 -6.83 -21.45 -8.98
C ALA A 666 -7.93 -21.35 -10.03
N ASN A 667 -8.83 -22.31 -10.04
CA ASN A 667 -10.02 -22.36 -10.88
C ASN A 667 -11.24 -21.91 -10.06
N TRP A 668 -11.76 -20.73 -10.36
CA TRP A 668 -12.93 -20.17 -9.68
C TRP A 668 -14.26 -20.56 -10.33
N THR A 669 -14.22 -21.29 -11.46
CA THR A 669 -15.41 -21.66 -12.23
C THR A 669 -16.01 -22.97 -11.74
N GLU A 670 -17.28 -23.21 -12.06
CA GLU A 670 -17.99 -24.44 -11.73
C GLU A 670 -17.70 -25.62 -12.68
N GLU A 671 -16.78 -25.42 -13.63
CA GLU A 671 -16.32 -26.42 -14.58
C GLU A 671 -14.85 -26.76 -14.36
N ASN A 672 -14.47 -28.01 -14.63
CA ASN A 672 -13.07 -28.38 -14.69
C ASN A 672 -12.37 -27.60 -15.80
N GLN A 673 -11.20 -27.07 -15.51
CA GLN A 673 -10.37 -26.35 -16.47
C GLN A 673 -9.11 -27.16 -16.79
N THR A 674 -8.58 -26.92 -17.98
CA THR A 674 -7.34 -27.54 -18.41
C THR A 674 -6.43 -26.42 -18.88
N VAL A 675 -5.17 -26.45 -18.43
CA VAL A 675 -4.12 -25.52 -18.86
C VAL A 675 -2.92 -26.30 -19.35
N TYR A 676 -2.27 -25.80 -20.38
CA TYR A 676 -1.01 -26.34 -20.88
C TYR A 676 0.15 -25.51 -20.35
N VAL A 677 1.04 -26.14 -19.59
CA VAL A 677 2.24 -25.49 -19.03
C VAL A 677 3.39 -25.71 -19.98
N ASN A 678 3.91 -24.61 -20.54
CA ASN A 678 5.03 -24.59 -21.47
C ASN A 678 6.12 -23.63 -20.99
N ASP A 679 6.70 -23.92 -19.84
CA ASP A 679 7.73 -23.10 -19.21
C ASP A 679 8.93 -23.95 -18.80
N ALA A 680 10.10 -23.66 -19.37
CA ALA A 680 11.32 -24.42 -19.12
C ALA A 680 11.77 -24.42 -17.66
N ARG A 681 11.33 -23.45 -16.86
CA ARG A 681 11.60 -23.38 -15.41
C ARG A 681 10.86 -24.48 -14.64
N LEU A 682 9.78 -25.00 -15.21
CA LEU A 682 8.90 -26.00 -14.58
C LEU A 682 9.09 -27.43 -15.14
N GLY A 683 10.15 -27.65 -15.95
CA GLY A 683 10.44 -28.94 -16.52
C GLY A 683 9.81 -29.20 -17.90
N THR A 684 9.37 -30.42 -18.17
CA THR A 684 8.77 -30.78 -19.45
C THR A 684 7.37 -30.18 -19.64
N PRO A 685 7.02 -29.73 -20.83
CA PRO A 685 5.68 -29.26 -21.13
C PRO A 685 4.62 -30.32 -20.81
N ARG A 686 3.56 -29.90 -20.09
CA ARG A 686 2.50 -30.83 -19.65
C ARG A 686 1.14 -30.13 -19.52
N THR A 687 0.12 -30.94 -19.58
CA THR A 687 -1.27 -30.52 -19.32
C THR A 687 -1.64 -30.76 -17.87
N ILE A 688 -2.22 -29.76 -17.22
CA ILE A 688 -2.73 -29.85 -15.86
C ILE A 688 -4.26 -29.70 -15.90
N GLN A 689 -4.95 -30.61 -15.26
CA GLN A 689 -6.38 -30.51 -15.02
C GLN A 689 -6.65 -29.92 -13.64
N ILE A 690 -7.47 -28.87 -13.59
CA ILE A 690 -7.82 -28.17 -12.36
C ILE A 690 -9.32 -28.36 -12.12
N PRO A 691 -9.71 -29.10 -11.08
CA PRO A 691 -11.14 -29.30 -10.78
C PRO A 691 -11.91 -27.99 -10.60
N ALA A 692 -13.20 -28.05 -10.76
CA ALA A 692 -14.08 -26.91 -10.47
C ALA A 692 -13.88 -26.40 -9.04
N LEU A 693 -13.91 -25.07 -8.86
CA LEU A 693 -13.81 -24.39 -7.56
C LEU A 693 -12.63 -24.87 -6.70
N SER A 694 -11.46 -25.05 -7.31
CA SER A 694 -10.29 -25.60 -6.63
C SER A 694 -9.00 -24.82 -6.85
N CYS A 695 -8.10 -24.99 -5.91
CA CYS A 695 -6.74 -24.49 -5.91
C CYS A 695 -5.76 -25.65 -5.93
N LEU A 696 -4.64 -25.49 -6.62
CA LEU A 696 -3.57 -26.48 -6.70
C LEU A 696 -2.21 -25.78 -6.53
N LEU A 697 -1.22 -26.55 -6.10
CA LEU A 697 0.20 -26.23 -6.24
C LEU A 697 0.91 -27.39 -6.95
N GLU A 698 1.53 -27.07 -8.06
CA GLU A 698 2.32 -28.03 -8.86
C GLU A 698 3.80 -27.68 -8.71
N GLU A 699 4.59 -28.59 -8.14
CA GLU A 699 6.04 -28.41 -8.04
C GLU A 699 6.72 -28.63 -9.40
N ALA A 700 7.83 -27.91 -9.63
CA ALA A 700 8.71 -28.17 -10.77
C ALA A 700 9.31 -29.58 -10.66
N GLU A 701 9.49 -30.23 -11.81
CA GLU A 701 10.11 -31.56 -11.90
C GLU A 701 11.62 -31.51 -11.61
#